data_f7d9760b60c84cb6fc718965390ae3cf
#
_entry.id   f7d9760b60c84cb6fc718965390ae3cf
#
_cell.length_a   1.000
_cell.length_b   1.000
_cell.length_c   1.000
_cell.angle_alpha   90.00
_cell.angle_beta   90.00
_cell.angle_gamma   90.00
#
_symmetry.space_group_name_H-M   'P 1'
#
loop_
_entity.id
_entity.type
_entity.pdbx_description
1 polymer ?
#
loop_
_entity_poly.entity_id
_entity_poly.type
_entity_poly.pdbx_seq_one_letter_code
_entity_poly.pdbx_strand_id
1 'polypeptide(L)'
;MHKSLIALAILSTAAHADEGMWMPQQLPQVAKQLKAAGLKLDPANLTKLTEFPMGAIVSLGGCSASFVSPQGLVATNHHCVYGSVAHNSTPERDLLANGFLAHNFGEELPAAPGSRIFVTKAVTDVSKQVVTADVAKLSGKKRSDAIEKNQKSIQAECEKDQGHRCTVSSYYGGLEYYLIKQLEIRDVRLVHAPPAGVGKFGGDTDNWMWPRHTGDYGFYRAYVSKDGKAADFSKDNVPYIPQHYLKLAKEGSKEGDFIMVLGYPGRTNRHRLPSEVAYTFDWSYPTFVKTSAENLAIIADTTKDNKDTALKYASQVASINNYYKNRQGMLDSYAGSDMLQRKTAEHEALKSWINANPARKAEYAGDIELVEKLIAQRDAETKRDYFLSSSKPRLLNTARTLYRLANENTKPDAERKSGFQVRDVPRIKSSVAALVRNYDEKVDQALVINSLSKYAALPAAQRNADFDAIIGIKDGMSKADLQAVLDTMYAGSKLGDAAERTSWIGKTPADFKASNDAFIKAAVAMYESDMKEEAQEEELGGKLQQAYANYMKAKIAFMQSKGQAVYPDANGTLRVTFGQIAGRDHGADGTTWKAFTTVEGVAAKATGVGEFNAPQAQLAAIKAKDFGKYLDPKLKSVPVAYLATLDITGGNSGSAALNAKGEWIGLAFDGILDSIISDWDFNKANTRDIQVDLRYILWNMKHVDHADNLLKEMKAE
;
A
#
# COMPACT_ATOMS: atom_id res chain seq x y z
N MET A 1 -50.90 42.05 -23.72
CA MET A 1 -49.68 41.44 -24.28
C MET A 1 -48.73 41.10 -23.15
N HIS A 2 -48.81 39.91 -22.59
CA HIS A 2 -47.90 39.43 -21.53
C HIS A 2 -46.81 38.58 -22.20
N LYS A 3 -45.58 39.05 -22.11
CA LYS A 3 -44.41 38.29 -22.56
C LYS A 3 -43.92 37.44 -21.36
N SER A 4 -44.19 36.12 -21.42
CA SER A 4 -43.60 35.15 -20.49
C SER A 4 -42.16 34.93 -20.89
N LEU A 5 -41.23 35.34 -20.06
CA LEU A 5 -39.82 34.95 -20.10
C LEU A 5 -39.70 33.54 -19.51
N ILE A 6 -39.46 32.56 -20.34
CA ILE A 6 -39.04 31.20 -19.91
C ILE A 6 -37.54 31.31 -19.61
N ALA A 7 -37.21 31.35 -18.32
CA ALA A 7 -35.85 31.17 -17.88
C ALA A 7 -35.44 29.70 -18.06
N LEU A 8 -34.59 29.43 -19.03
CA LEU A 8 -33.96 28.15 -19.23
C LEU A 8 -32.93 27.99 -18.10
N ALA A 9 -33.30 27.29 -17.03
CA ALA A 9 -32.34 26.85 -16.03
C ALA A 9 -31.40 25.82 -16.67
N ILE A 10 -30.20 26.25 -17.03
CA ILE A 10 -29.10 25.33 -17.34
C ILE A 10 -28.73 24.65 -16.02
N LEU A 11 -29.30 23.48 -15.79
CA LEU A 11 -28.79 22.55 -14.80
C LEU A 11 -27.36 22.15 -15.25
N SER A 12 -26.35 22.88 -14.77
CA SER A 12 -25.01 22.36 -14.79
C SER A 12 -25.02 21.11 -13.92
N THR A 13 -25.12 19.96 -14.57
CA THR A 13 -24.78 18.68 -13.95
C THR A 13 -23.29 18.78 -13.62
N ALA A 14 -22.96 19.23 -12.43
CA ALA A 14 -21.62 19.06 -11.89
C ALA A 14 -21.36 17.55 -11.95
N ALA A 15 -20.49 17.14 -12.88
CA ALA A 15 -20.06 15.76 -12.95
C ALA A 15 -19.21 15.52 -11.70
N HIS A 16 -19.82 14.91 -10.70
CA HIS A 16 -19.15 14.55 -9.48
C HIS A 16 -18.40 13.25 -9.69
N ALA A 17 -17.18 13.15 -9.16
CA ALA A 17 -16.47 11.89 -9.04
C ALA A 17 -17.37 10.86 -8.37
N ASP A 18 -17.47 9.70 -8.97
CA ASP A 18 -18.19 8.61 -8.36
C ASP A 18 -17.24 7.85 -7.43
N GLU A 19 -17.65 7.68 -6.17
CA GLU A 19 -16.94 6.85 -5.20
C GLU A 19 -16.78 5.44 -5.76
N GLY A 20 -15.59 4.86 -5.58
CA GLY A 20 -15.36 3.45 -5.85
C GLY A 20 -14.04 3.13 -6.53
N MET A 21 -13.39 2.10 -5.97
CA MET A 21 -12.26 1.38 -6.58
C MET A 21 -12.80 0.06 -7.14
N TRP A 22 -13.35 0.13 -8.34
CA TRP A 22 -14.12 -0.94 -8.97
C TRP A 22 -13.24 -2.09 -9.42
N MET A 23 -13.67 -3.33 -9.15
CA MET A 23 -13.06 -4.49 -9.81
C MET A 23 -13.37 -4.44 -11.31
N PRO A 24 -12.45 -4.86 -12.19
CA PRO A 24 -12.71 -4.92 -13.64
C PRO A 24 -14.01 -5.64 -13.98
N GLN A 25 -14.34 -6.72 -13.27
CA GLN A 25 -15.56 -7.51 -13.48
C GLN A 25 -16.86 -6.76 -13.13
N GLN A 26 -16.76 -5.69 -12.32
CA GLN A 26 -17.93 -4.88 -11.91
C GLN A 26 -18.21 -3.70 -12.85
N LEU A 27 -17.30 -3.36 -13.75
CA LEU A 27 -17.44 -2.18 -14.62
C LEU A 27 -18.71 -2.19 -15.48
N PRO A 28 -19.29 -3.33 -15.91
CA PRO A 28 -20.60 -3.35 -16.55
C PRO A 28 -21.72 -2.75 -15.69
N GLN A 29 -21.62 -2.85 -14.35
CA GLN A 29 -22.61 -2.28 -13.42
C GLN A 29 -22.59 -0.75 -13.39
N VAL A 30 -21.42 -0.15 -13.66
CA VAL A 30 -21.20 1.31 -13.69
C VAL A 30 -20.92 1.85 -15.09
N ALA A 31 -21.23 1.08 -16.13
CA ALA A 31 -20.98 1.47 -17.53
C ALA A 31 -21.68 2.77 -17.94
N LYS A 32 -22.87 3.04 -17.39
CA LYS A 32 -23.61 4.30 -17.65
C LYS A 32 -22.88 5.49 -17.03
N GLN A 33 -22.37 5.36 -15.80
CA GLN A 33 -21.60 6.39 -15.10
C GLN A 33 -20.29 6.67 -15.85
N LEU A 34 -19.54 5.63 -16.25
CA LEU A 34 -18.32 5.77 -17.06
C LEU A 34 -18.56 6.56 -18.34
N LYS A 35 -19.62 6.25 -19.09
CA LYS A 35 -19.97 6.98 -20.31
C LYS A 35 -20.41 8.40 -20.02
N ALA A 36 -21.21 8.61 -18.99
CA ALA A 36 -21.65 9.95 -18.58
C ALA A 36 -20.48 10.84 -18.13
N ALA A 37 -19.49 10.26 -17.46
CA ALA A 37 -18.25 10.95 -17.09
C ALA A 37 -17.35 11.30 -18.30
N GLY A 38 -17.58 10.68 -19.46
CA GLY A 38 -16.88 11.03 -20.71
C GLY A 38 -16.03 9.94 -21.33
N LEU A 39 -16.03 8.70 -20.80
CA LEU A 39 -15.27 7.58 -21.36
C LEU A 39 -15.68 7.30 -22.82
N LYS A 40 -14.69 7.29 -23.74
CA LYS A 40 -14.86 7.00 -25.16
C LYS A 40 -14.60 5.54 -25.51
N LEU A 41 -13.86 4.82 -24.67
CA LEU A 41 -13.69 3.38 -24.81
C LEU A 41 -15.00 2.65 -24.51
N ASP A 42 -15.14 1.45 -25.05
CA ASP A 42 -16.19 0.55 -24.58
C ASP A 42 -15.85 0.07 -23.17
N PRO A 43 -16.70 0.31 -22.16
CA PRO A 43 -16.47 -0.19 -20.80
C PRO A 43 -16.20 -1.71 -20.73
N ALA A 44 -16.75 -2.50 -21.66
CA ALA A 44 -16.49 -3.93 -21.75
C ALA A 44 -15.01 -4.27 -22.03
N ASN A 45 -14.23 -3.38 -22.65
CA ASN A 45 -12.81 -3.59 -22.86
C ASN A 45 -12.02 -3.53 -21.55
N LEU A 46 -12.50 -2.78 -20.56
CA LEU A 46 -11.87 -2.67 -19.24
C LEU A 46 -12.07 -3.93 -18.38
N THR A 47 -12.94 -4.88 -18.80
CA THR A 47 -13.08 -6.18 -18.13
C THR A 47 -12.09 -7.22 -18.65
N LYS A 48 -11.44 -6.96 -19.79
CA LYS A 48 -10.52 -7.87 -20.46
C LYS A 48 -9.10 -7.61 -19.99
N LEU A 49 -8.64 -8.35 -18.99
CA LEU A 49 -7.38 -8.10 -18.28
C LEU A 49 -6.12 -8.19 -19.14
N THR A 50 -6.17 -8.93 -20.24
CA THR A 50 -5.04 -9.12 -21.17
C THR A 50 -5.09 -8.21 -22.39
N GLU A 51 -6.20 -7.46 -22.57
CA GLU A 51 -6.39 -6.55 -23.69
C GLU A 51 -6.03 -5.10 -23.29
N PHE A 52 -5.91 -4.23 -24.30
CA PHE A 52 -5.65 -2.79 -24.07
C PHE A 52 -6.88 -2.10 -23.44
N PRO A 53 -6.68 -1.24 -22.42
CA PRO A 53 -5.43 -0.81 -21.79
C PRO A 53 -4.98 -1.73 -20.62
N MET A 54 -5.85 -2.62 -20.13
CA MET A 54 -5.64 -3.42 -18.92
C MET A 54 -4.38 -4.29 -18.98
N GLY A 55 -4.06 -4.87 -20.15
CA GLY A 55 -2.89 -5.71 -20.35
C GLY A 55 -1.54 -4.98 -20.27
N ALA A 56 -1.55 -3.64 -20.22
CA ALA A 56 -0.35 -2.84 -19.99
C ALA A 56 -0.08 -2.55 -18.51
N ILE A 57 -1.05 -2.79 -17.62
CA ILE A 57 -0.98 -2.43 -16.19
C ILE A 57 -0.34 -3.56 -15.39
N VAL A 58 0.63 -3.22 -14.56
CA VAL A 58 1.41 -4.19 -13.77
C VAL A 58 1.53 -3.76 -12.32
N SER A 59 1.78 -4.73 -11.43
CA SER A 59 2.06 -4.48 -10.01
C SER A 59 3.54 -4.64 -9.72
N LEU A 60 4.08 -3.78 -8.87
CA LEU A 60 5.42 -3.90 -8.29
C LEU A 60 5.40 -4.51 -6.87
N GLY A 61 4.24 -4.98 -6.41
CA GLY A 61 4.05 -5.57 -5.09
C GLY A 61 3.72 -4.57 -3.97
N GLY A 62 3.94 -3.27 -4.17
CA GLY A 62 3.62 -2.19 -3.22
C GLY A 62 3.29 -0.89 -3.92
N CYS A 63 3.62 -0.82 -5.21
CA CYS A 63 3.28 0.25 -6.14
C CYS A 63 2.62 -0.34 -7.39
N SER A 64 1.95 0.51 -8.15
CA SER A 64 1.46 0.23 -9.49
C SER A 64 2.46 0.71 -10.54
N ALA A 65 2.37 0.19 -11.73
CA ALA A 65 3.19 0.60 -12.87
C ALA A 65 2.51 0.22 -14.19
N SER A 66 3.10 0.63 -15.31
CA SER A 66 2.56 0.29 -16.63
C SER A 66 3.65 0.14 -17.67
N PHE A 67 3.52 -0.81 -18.58
CA PHE A 67 4.33 -0.85 -19.78
C PHE A 67 4.04 0.36 -20.68
N VAL A 68 5.08 1.05 -21.10
CA VAL A 68 5.01 2.25 -21.96
C VAL A 68 5.79 2.13 -23.26
N SER A 69 6.36 0.96 -23.51
CA SER A 69 7.08 0.66 -24.76
C SER A 69 6.92 -0.80 -25.16
N PRO A 70 7.20 -1.13 -26.45
CA PRO A 70 7.21 -2.51 -26.93
C PRO A 70 8.41 -3.34 -26.43
N GLN A 71 9.37 -2.73 -25.72
CA GLN A 71 10.60 -3.35 -25.24
C GLN A 71 10.63 -3.45 -23.70
N GLY A 72 9.46 -3.55 -23.07
CA GLY A 72 9.34 -3.85 -21.64
C GLY A 72 9.70 -2.68 -20.72
N LEU A 73 9.77 -1.43 -21.23
CA LEU A 73 9.93 -0.23 -20.40
C LEU A 73 8.68 -0.03 -19.55
N VAL A 74 8.87 0.18 -18.24
CA VAL A 74 7.82 0.28 -17.24
C VAL A 74 7.92 1.63 -16.54
N ALA A 75 6.86 2.44 -16.65
CA ALA A 75 6.75 3.71 -15.95
C ALA A 75 6.09 3.51 -14.57
N THR A 76 6.63 4.20 -13.57
CA THR A 76 6.11 4.25 -12.18
C THR A 76 6.55 5.54 -11.50
N ASN A 77 6.34 5.69 -10.20
CA ASN A 77 6.83 6.87 -9.47
C ASN A 77 8.31 6.76 -9.07
N HIS A 78 8.92 7.93 -8.85
CA HIS A 78 10.27 8.04 -8.31
C HIS A 78 10.39 7.36 -6.94
N HIS A 79 9.44 7.59 -6.03
CA HIS A 79 9.47 6.95 -4.73
C HIS A 79 9.33 5.42 -4.81
N CYS A 80 8.73 4.87 -5.87
CA CYS A 80 8.65 3.42 -6.11
C CYS A 80 9.99 2.84 -6.60
N VAL A 81 10.81 3.61 -7.30
CA VAL A 81 12.16 3.19 -7.75
C VAL A 81 13.25 3.56 -6.75
N TYR A 82 12.95 4.38 -5.74
CA TYR A 82 13.90 4.94 -4.78
C TYR A 82 14.77 3.89 -4.10
N GLY A 83 14.19 2.76 -3.72
CA GLY A 83 14.92 1.64 -3.12
C GLY A 83 16.00 1.06 -4.06
N SER A 84 15.74 1.02 -5.36
CA SER A 84 16.69 0.55 -6.36
C SER A 84 17.75 1.60 -6.67
N VAL A 85 17.40 2.89 -6.66
CA VAL A 85 18.36 4.00 -6.77
C VAL A 85 19.32 3.97 -5.59
N ALA A 86 18.81 3.86 -4.37
CA ALA A 86 19.62 3.78 -3.15
C ALA A 86 20.52 2.54 -3.12
N HIS A 87 20.00 1.38 -3.61
CA HIS A 87 20.78 0.14 -3.67
C HIS A 87 22.02 0.25 -4.56
N ASN A 88 21.91 1.01 -5.65
CA ASN A 88 22.96 1.20 -6.64
C ASN A 88 23.79 2.48 -6.41
N SER A 89 23.47 3.28 -5.40
CA SER A 89 24.19 4.50 -5.03
C SER A 89 25.40 4.18 -4.18
N THR A 90 26.52 4.87 -4.44
CA THR A 90 27.75 4.81 -3.64
C THR A 90 28.18 6.23 -3.29
N PRO A 91 29.11 6.43 -2.33
CA PRO A 91 29.66 7.75 -2.02
C PRO A 91 30.28 8.44 -3.24
N GLU A 92 30.88 7.66 -4.17
CA GLU A 92 31.53 8.16 -5.39
C GLU A 92 30.53 8.38 -6.51
N ARG A 93 29.38 7.72 -6.45
CA ARG A 93 28.30 7.80 -7.44
C ARG A 93 26.95 7.94 -6.74
N ASP A 94 26.66 9.13 -6.27
CA ASP A 94 25.40 9.44 -5.59
C ASP A 94 24.24 9.56 -6.59
N LEU A 95 23.58 8.43 -6.86
CA LEU A 95 22.44 8.35 -7.76
C LEU A 95 21.17 8.96 -7.15
N LEU A 96 21.09 9.08 -5.83
CA LEU A 96 19.95 9.72 -5.17
C LEU A 96 19.96 11.23 -5.46
N ALA A 97 21.12 11.86 -5.31
CA ALA A 97 21.24 13.30 -5.55
C ALA A 97 21.23 13.65 -7.04
N ASN A 98 21.89 12.84 -7.89
CA ASN A 98 22.18 13.17 -9.28
C ASN A 98 21.26 12.51 -10.30
N GLY A 99 20.42 11.56 -9.86
CA GLY A 99 19.61 10.74 -10.76
C GLY A 99 20.40 9.65 -11.48
N PHE A 100 19.71 8.92 -12.32
CA PHE A 100 20.27 7.85 -13.15
C PHE A 100 19.58 7.80 -14.52
N LEU A 101 20.36 7.60 -15.57
CA LEU A 101 19.88 7.30 -16.92
C LEU A 101 20.80 6.25 -17.55
N ALA A 102 20.22 5.16 -18.03
CA ALA A 102 20.88 4.20 -18.91
C ALA A 102 20.69 4.63 -20.36
N HIS A 103 21.78 4.78 -21.10
CA HIS A 103 21.74 5.15 -22.52
C HIS A 103 21.55 3.95 -23.45
N ASN A 104 21.74 2.74 -22.92
CA ASN A 104 21.55 1.47 -23.63
C ASN A 104 21.28 0.34 -22.63
N PHE A 105 20.82 -0.82 -23.11
CA PHE A 105 20.47 -1.98 -22.27
C PHE A 105 21.62 -2.49 -21.39
N GLY A 106 22.88 -2.30 -21.82
CA GLY A 106 24.05 -2.76 -21.08
C GLY A 106 24.36 -1.90 -19.85
N GLU A 107 23.83 -0.69 -19.76
CA GLU A 107 24.01 0.24 -18.65
C GLU A 107 22.89 0.13 -17.60
N GLU A 108 21.81 -0.59 -17.91
CA GLU A 108 20.69 -0.75 -16.99
C GLU A 108 21.12 -1.53 -15.75
N LEU A 109 20.79 -1.00 -14.57
CA LEU A 109 21.25 -1.53 -13.29
C LEU A 109 20.25 -2.52 -12.70
N PRO A 110 20.69 -3.62 -12.06
CA PRO A 110 19.78 -4.48 -11.33
C PRO A 110 18.96 -3.69 -10.30
N ALA A 111 17.66 -3.93 -10.24
CA ALA A 111 16.83 -3.37 -9.19
C ALA A 111 17.22 -3.93 -7.81
N ALA A 112 16.75 -3.31 -6.73
CA ALA A 112 16.99 -3.80 -5.38
C ALA A 112 16.56 -5.28 -5.24
N PRO A 113 17.29 -6.07 -4.45
CA PRO A 113 16.97 -7.48 -4.24
C PRO A 113 15.51 -7.68 -3.81
N GLY A 114 14.83 -8.62 -4.45
CA GLY A 114 13.41 -8.89 -4.20
C GLY A 114 12.44 -8.09 -5.05
N SER A 115 12.91 -7.12 -5.85
CA SER A 115 12.05 -6.42 -6.82
C SER A 115 11.41 -7.39 -7.81
N ARG A 116 10.13 -7.16 -8.11
CA ARG A 116 9.32 -7.99 -9.02
C ARG A 116 8.39 -7.12 -9.85
N ILE A 117 8.07 -7.60 -11.04
CA ILE A 117 6.97 -7.07 -11.84
C ILE A 117 5.95 -8.19 -12.04
N PHE A 118 4.72 -7.96 -11.62
CA PHE A 118 3.62 -8.91 -11.76
C PHE A 118 2.67 -8.46 -12.86
N VAL A 119 2.55 -9.30 -13.92
CA VAL A 119 1.66 -9.05 -15.05
C VAL A 119 0.42 -9.93 -14.89
N THR A 120 -0.74 -9.32 -14.62
CA THR A 120 -1.99 -10.07 -14.42
C THR A 120 -2.41 -10.77 -15.71
N LYS A 121 -2.62 -12.10 -15.64
CA LYS A 121 -3.04 -12.96 -16.75
C LYS A 121 -4.50 -13.38 -16.63
N ALA A 122 -4.96 -13.66 -15.41
CA ALA A 122 -6.34 -14.06 -15.17
C ALA A 122 -6.78 -13.72 -13.74
N VAL A 123 -8.08 -13.49 -13.59
CA VAL A 123 -8.77 -13.40 -12.31
C VAL A 123 -10.01 -14.29 -12.41
N THR A 124 -10.07 -15.32 -11.56
CA THR A 124 -11.09 -16.36 -11.62
C THR A 124 -11.81 -16.47 -10.29
N ASP A 125 -13.13 -16.48 -10.28
CA ASP A 125 -13.92 -16.74 -9.08
C ASP A 125 -13.72 -18.21 -8.62
N VAL A 126 -13.20 -18.35 -7.41
CA VAL A 126 -12.97 -19.63 -6.74
C VAL A 126 -13.72 -19.76 -5.42
N SER A 127 -14.70 -18.89 -5.18
CA SER A 127 -15.45 -18.80 -3.92
C SER A 127 -16.01 -20.16 -3.48
N LYS A 128 -16.61 -20.91 -4.40
CA LYS A 128 -17.17 -22.24 -4.12
C LYS A 128 -16.09 -23.32 -3.89
N GLN A 129 -14.89 -23.11 -4.39
CA GLN A 129 -13.76 -24.02 -4.17
C GLN A 129 -13.09 -23.76 -2.81
N VAL A 130 -13.05 -22.49 -2.39
CA VAL A 130 -12.51 -22.08 -1.09
C VAL A 130 -13.50 -22.40 0.02
N VAL A 131 -14.77 -21.99 -0.13
CA VAL A 131 -15.85 -22.24 0.84
C VAL A 131 -16.78 -23.31 0.26
N THR A 132 -16.36 -24.56 0.36
CA THR A 132 -17.16 -25.72 -0.05
C THR A 132 -18.38 -25.90 0.89
N ALA A 133 -19.35 -26.73 0.51
CA ALA A 133 -20.51 -27.04 1.34
C ALA A 133 -20.13 -27.57 2.72
N ASP A 134 -19.01 -28.29 2.84
CA ASP A 134 -18.53 -28.81 4.14
C ASP A 134 -17.82 -27.72 4.94
N VAL A 135 -17.02 -26.86 4.31
CA VAL A 135 -16.40 -25.69 4.97
C VAL A 135 -17.45 -24.72 5.47
N ALA A 136 -18.57 -24.56 4.77
CA ALA A 136 -19.66 -23.70 5.17
C ALA A 136 -20.32 -24.13 6.50
N LYS A 137 -20.22 -25.41 6.87
CA LYS A 137 -20.74 -25.95 8.13
C LYS A 137 -19.78 -25.76 9.32
N LEU A 138 -18.52 -25.40 9.04
CA LEU A 138 -17.49 -25.19 10.05
C LEU A 138 -17.56 -23.76 10.60
N SER A 139 -17.00 -23.57 11.79
CA SER A 139 -16.85 -22.24 12.42
C SER A 139 -15.49 -22.12 13.09
N GLY A 140 -15.09 -20.89 13.43
CA GLY A 140 -13.87 -20.58 14.16
C GLY A 140 -12.60 -21.10 13.46
N LYS A 141 -11.65 -21.60 14.26
CA LYS A 141 -10.37 -22.10 13.76
C LYS A 141 -10.52 -23.19 12.71
N LYS A 142 -11.44 -24.16 12.92
CA LYS A 142 -11.64 -25.25 11.95
C LYS A 142 -12.03 -24.74 10.56
N ARG A 143 -12.84 -23.68 10.53
CA ARG A 143 -13.19 -23.01 9.28
C ARG A 143 -11.99 -22.28 8.66
N SER A 144 -11.23 -21.54 9.47
CA SER A 144 -10.00 -20.86 9.00
C SER A 144 -9.00 -21.83 8.42
N ASP A 145 -8.71 -22.94 9.12
CA ASP A 145 -7.77 -23.98 8.66
C ASP A 145 -8.22 -24.60 7.33
N ALA A 146 -9.52 -24.89 7.20
CA ALA A 146 -10.06 -25.47 5.97
C ALA A 146 -9.99 -24.49 4.78
N ILE A 147 -10.30 -23.21 5.00
CA ILE A 147 -10.17 -22.15 4.00
C ILE A 147 -8.71 -21.99 3.58
N GLU A 148 -7.77 -21.89 4.53
CA GLU A 148 -6.35 -21.77 4.25
C GLU A 148 -5.83 -22.99 3.44
N LYS A 149 -6.23 -24.19 3.81
CA LYS A 149 -5.88 -25.42 3.07
C LYS A 149 -6.39 -25.36 1.63
N ASN A 150 -7.64 -24.98 1.42
CA ASN A 150 -8.20 -24.89 0.08
C ASN A 150 -7.52 -23.82 -0.76
N GLN A 151 -7.24 -22.63 -0.17
CA GLN A 151 -6.49 -21.57 -0.84
C GLN A 151 -5.10 -22.05 -1.28
N LYS A 152 -4.35 -22.71 -0.41
CA LYS A 152 -3.02 -23.27 -0.73
C LYS A 152 -3.09 -24.30 -1.86
N SER A 153 -4.08 -25.18 -1.82
CA SER A 153 -4.28 -26.18 -2.88
C SER A 153 -4.55 -25.53 -4.23
N ILE A 154 -5.42 -24.51 -4.28
CA ILE A 154 -5.74 -23.79 -5.50
C ILE A 154 -4.50 -23.03 -6.02
N GLN A 155 -3.73 -22.40 -5.12
CA GLN A 155 -2.50 -21.69 -5.47
C GLN A 155 -1.44 -22.66 -6.02
N ALA A 156 -1.20 -23.77 -5.33
CA ALA A 156 -0.22 -24.77 -5.76
C ALA A 156 -0.56 -25.37 -7.12
N GLU A 157 -1.85 -25.63 -7.40
CA GLU A 157 -2.28 -26.11 -8.71
C GLU A 157 -2.02 -25.08 -9.81
N CYS A 158 -2.33 -23.81 -9.53
CA CYS A 158 -2.10 -22.71 -10.46
C CYS A 158 -0.61 -22.48 -10.75
N GLU A 159 0.26 -22.62 -9.74
CA GLU A 159 1.72 -22.41 -9.85
C GLU A 159 2.48 -23.59 -10.49
N LYS A 160 1.80 -24.69 -10.83
CA LYS A 160 2.38 -25.71 -11.71
C LYS A 160 2.74 -25.15 -13.09
N ASP A 161 2.04 -24.10 -13.51
CA ASP A 161 2.41 -23.29 -14.66
C ASP A 161 3.59 -22.39 -14.28
N GLN A 162 4.80 -22.86 -14.61
CA GLN A 162 6.06 -22.24 -14.19
C GLN A 162 6.16 -20.76 -14.61
N GLY A 163 6.75 -19.97 -13.74
CA GLY A 163 6.93 -18.53 -13.95
C GLY A 163 5.71 -17.69 -13.55
N HIS A 164 4.63 -18.35 -13.08
CA HIS A 164 3.47 -17.64 -12.56
C HIS A 164 3.45 -17.63 -11.03
N ARG A 165 2.98 -16.51 -10.48
CA ARG A 165 2.61 -16.35 -9.09
C ARG A 165 1.10 -16.32 -8.99
N CYS A 166 0.54 -17.14 -8.10
CA CYS A 166 -0.88 -17.26 -7.91
C CYS A 166 -1.26 -16.88 -6.48
N THR A 167 -2.32 -16.08 -6.36
CA THR A 167 -2.83 -15.63 -5.05
C THR A 167 -4.34 -15.78 -5.02
N VAL A 168 -4.89 -16.36 -3.97
CA VAL A 168 -6.34 -16.35 -3.72
C VAL A 168 -6.65 -15.20 -2.76
N SER A 169 -7.31 -14.16 -3.28
CA SER A 169 -7.68 -12.96 -2.53
C SER A 169 -9.15 -13.00 -2.12
N SER A 170 -9.45 -12.57 -0.89
CA SER A 170 -10.80 -12.44 -0.38
C SER A 170 -11.37 -11.05 -0.62
N TYR A 171 -12.67 -10.98 -0.86
CA TYR A 171 -13.44 -9.75 -1.07
C TYR A 171 -14.67 -9.74 -0.17
N TYR A 172 -15.19 -8.56 0.13
CA TYR A 172 -16.38 -8.36 0.97
C TYR A 172 -16.30 -9.11 2.30
N GLY A 173 -15.11 -9.02 2.95
CA GLY A 173 -14.91 -9.67 4.25
C GLY A 173 -14.86 -11.19 4.22
N GLY A 174 -14.63 -11.81 3.05
CA GLY A 174 -14.58 -13.27 2.88
C GLY A 174 -15.86 -13.87 2.29
N LEU A 175 -16.75 -13.02 1.74
CA LEU A 175 -17.93 -13.48 0.99
C LEU A 175 -17.55 -14.08 -0.36
N GLU A 176 -16.56 -13.49 -1.03
CA GLU A 176 -16.06 -13.92 -2.34
C GLU A 176 -14.55 -14.12 -2.31
N TYR A 177 -14.06 -15.04 -3.16
CA TYR A 177 -12.64 -15.35 -3.32
C TYR A 177 -12.30 -15.46 -4.80
N TYR A 178 -11.21 -14.77 -5.20
CA TYR A 178 -10.73 -14.81 -6.58
C TYR A 178 -9.28 -15.28 -6.62
N LEU A 179 -9.01 -16.23 -7.50
CA LEU A 179 -7.66 -16.64 -7.87
C LEU A 179 -7.11 -15.64 -8.88
N ILE A 180 -6.01 -15.00 -8.53
CA ILE A 180 -5.27 -14.06 -9.37
C ILE A 180 -4.02 -14.76 -9.86
N LYS A 181 -3.92 -14.99 -11.17
CA LYS A 181 -2.73 -15.55 -11.83
C LYS A 181 -1.94 -14.43 -12.47
N GLN A 182 -0.66 -14.32 -12.12
CA GLN A 182 0.24 -13.29 -12.61
C GLN A 182 1.55 -13.91 -13.11
N LEU A 183 2.07 -13.46 -14.25
CA LEU A 183 3.46 -13.72 -14.63
C LEU A 183 4.36 -12.95 -13.66
N GLU A 184 5.30 -13.64 -13.01
CA GLU A 184 6.27 -13.05 -12.09
C GLU A 184 7.60 -12.81 -12.81
N ILE A 185 7.88 -11.57 -13.19
CA ILE A 185 9.16 -11.20 -13.78
C ILE A 185 10.13 -10.85 -12.64
N ARG A 186 11.27 -11.57 -12.58
CA ARG A 186 12.24 -11.46 -11.50
C ARG A 186 13.50 -10.68 -11.88
N ASP A 187 13.85 -10.59 -13.16
CA ASP A 187 14.90 -9.70 -13.64
C ASP A 187 14.28 -8.34 -13.97
N VAL A 188 14.36 -7.45 -12.99
CA VAL A 188 13.90 -6.06 -13.09
C VAL A 188 15.13 -5.17 -13.03
N ARG A 189 15.22 -4.19 -13.96
CA ARG A 189 16.36 -3.28 -14.02
C ARG A 189 15.91 -1.82 -13.97
N LEU A 190 16.66 -1.02 -13.20
CA LEU A 190 16.52 0.43 -13.16
C LEU A 190 17.05 1.01 -14.48
N VAL A 191 16.21 1.78 -15.16
CA VAL A 191 16.53 2.42 -16.44
C VAL A 191 16.73 3.92 -16.26
N HIS A 192 15.82 4.56 -15.52
CA HIS A 192 15.87 6.00 -15.29
C HIS A 192 15.20 6.38 -13.97
N ALA A 193 15.82 7.30 -13.27
CA ALA A 193 15.23 8.03 -12.16
C ALA A 193 15.79 9.47 -12.22
N PRO A 194 14.94 10.51 -12.21
CA PRO A 194 15.42 11.89 -12.17
C PRO A 194 16.14 12.16 -10.85
N PRO A 195 16.97 13.22 -10.76
CA PRO A 195 17.55 13.67 -9.51
C PRO A 195 16.52 13.90 -8.42
N ALA A 196 16.88 13.73 -7.14
CA ALA A 196 15.98 14.00 -6.01
C ALA A 196 15.36 15.41 -6.06
N GLY A 197 16.10 16.41 -6.56
CA GLY A 197 15.59 17.77 -6.78
C GLY A 197 14.47 17.89 -7.82
N VAL A 198 14.17 16.83 -8.56
CA VAL A 198 12.98 16.68 -9.41
C VAL A 198 12.03 15.66 -8.80
N GLY A 199 12.50 14.42 -8.60
CA GLY A 199 11.67 13.29 -8.20
C GLY A 199 11.12 13.37 -6.76
N LYS A 200 11.78 14.15 -5.90
CA LYS A 200 11.39 14.39 -4.51
C LYS A 200 11.34 15.90 -4.16
N PHE A 201 11.17 16.78 -5.15
CA PHE A 201 11.08 18.22 -4.93
C PHE A 201 9.94 18.57 -3.98
N GLY A 202 10.24 19.33 -2.92
CA GLY A 202 9.32 19.65 -1.84
C GLY A 202 9.34 18.69 -0.66
N GLY A 203 9.97 17.50 -0.81
CA GLY A 203 10.24 16.56 0.27
C GLY A 203 9.04 16.26 1.17
N ASP A 204 9.28 16.21 2.49
CA ASP A 204 8.22 16.03 3.48
C ASP A 204 7.39 17.31 3.71
N THR A 205 7.92 18.48 3.35
CA THR A 205 7.21 19.77 3.48
C THR A 205 5.99 19.81 2.57
N ASP A 206 6.11 19.40 1.31
CA ASP A 206 5.01 19.38 0.35
C ASP A 206 4.20 18.06 0.36
N ASN A 207 4.57 17.07 1.19
CA ASN A 207 3.86 15.79 1.26
C ASN A 207 2.41 15.99 1.73
N TRP A 208 1.44 15.49 0.96
CA TRP A 208 -0.01 15.70 1.11
C TRP A 208 -0.47 17.16 0.92
N MET A 209 0.36 18.00 0.31
CA MET A 209 0.06 19.42 0.17
C MET A 209 -0.22 19.81 -1.29
N TRP A 210 -1.02 20.87 -1.46
CA TRP A 210 -1.24 21.53 -2.71
C TRP A 210 -1.03 23.06 -2.55
N PRO A 211 -0.39 23.78 -3.50
CA PRO A 211 0.07 23.33 -4.83
C PRO A 211 1.37 22.52 -4.82
N ARG A 212 1.39 21.42 -5.58
CA ARG A 212 2.47 20.43 -5.66
C ARG A 212 3.32 20.61 -6.91
N HIS A 213 4.65 20.48 -6.80
CA HIS A 213 5.58 20.67 -7.92
C HIS A 213 6.60 19.52 -8.06
N THR A 214 6.29 18.37 -7.52
CA THR A 214 7.15 17.19 -7.54
C THR A 214 7.03 16.44 -8.86
N GLY A 215 8.15 16.08 -9.48
CA GLY A 215 8.22 15.21 -10.64
C GLY A 215 8.41 13.75 -10.23
N ASP A 216 7.41 13.18 -9.59
CA ASP A 216 7.50 11.84 -9.02
C ASP A 216 7.31 10.75 -10.09
N TYR A 217 8.36 10.51 -10.90
CA TYR A 217 8.39 9.49 -11.95
C TYR A 217 9.72 8.75 -11.99
N GLY A 218 9.70 7.53 -12.51
CA GLY A 218 10.88 6.71 -12.75
C GLY A 218 10.55 5.52 -13.65
N PHE A 219 11.59 4.85 -14.15
CA PHE A 219 11.44 3.78 -15.11
C PHE A 219 12.26 2.55 -14.73
N TYR A 220 11.60 1.41 -14.80
CA TYR A 220 12.20 0.08 -14.81
C TYR A 220 12.12 -0.52 -16.21
N ARG A 221 12.85 -1.63 -16.41
CA ARG A 221 12.61 -2.54 -17.54
C ARG A 221 12.48 -3.97 -17.03
N ALA A 222 11.51 -4.66 -17.62
CA ALA A 222 11.29 -6.07 -17.40
C ALA A 222 12.16 -6.90 -18.33
N TYR A 223 12.83 -7.95 -17.79
CA TYR A 223 13.66 -8.88 -18.54
C TYR A 223 13.22 -10.31 -18.33
N VAL A 224 13.39 -11.13 -19.35
CA VAL A 224 13.09 -12.56 -19.37
C VAL A 224 14.25 -13.31 -20.03
N SER A 225 14.29 -14.64 -19.86
CA SER A 225 15.24 -15.47 -20.61
C SER A 225 14.99 -15.43 -22.12
N LYS A 226 15.97 -15.85 -22.93
CA LYS A 226 15.89 -15.82 -24.41
C LYS A 226 14.70 -16.60 -24.97
N ASP A 227 14.18 -17.57 -24.22
CA ASP A 227 12.97 -18.33 -24.56
C ASP A 227 11.66 -17.69 -24.00
N GLY A 228 11.74 -16.47 -23.49
CA GLY A 228 10.59 -15.69 -23.01
C GLY A 228 10.05 -16.08 -21.64
N LYS A 229 10.76 -16.94 -20.89
CA LYS A 229 10.33 -17.40 -19.57
C LYS A 229 10.84 -16.48 -18.47
N ALA A 230 10.11 -16.45 -17.36
CA ALA A 230 10.55 -15.79 -16.14
C ALA A 230 11.90 -16.35 -15.66
N ALA A 231 12.88 -15.46 -15.44
CA ALA A 231 14.22 -15.83 -15.04
C ALA A 231 14.75 -14.85 -13.99
N ASP A 232 15.69 -15.30 -13.18
CA ASP A 232 16.46 -14.42 -12.30
C ASP A 232 17.45 -13.58 -13.13
N PHE A 233 18.03 -12.55 -12.52
CA PHE A 233 18.98 -11.67 -13.20
C PHE A 233 20.09 -12.47 -13.93
N SER A 234 20.26 -12.19 -15.22
CA SER A 234 21.35 -12.68 -16.04
C SER A 234 21.68 -11.68 -17.15
N LYS A 235 22.97 -11.54 -17.47
CA LYS A 235 23.40 -10.74 -18.62
C LYS A 235 22.87 -11.25 -19.96
N ASP A 236 22.48 -12.52 -20.02
CA ASP A 236 21.94 -13.16 -21.21
C ASP A 236 20.43 -12.94 -21.42
N ASN A 237 19.74 -12.39 -20.41
CA ASN A 237 18.32 -12.11 -20.50
C ASN A 237 18.05 -10.97 -21.48
N VAL A 238 16.86 -11.01 -22.07
CA VAL A 238 16.40 -10.05 -23.07
C VAL A 238 15.21 -9.25 -22.54
N PRO A 239 14.98 -8.02 -23.02
CA PRO A 239 13.79 -7.25 -22.65
C PRO A 239 12.50 -8.04 -22.91
N TYR A 240 11.58 -8.00 -21.95
CA TYR A 240 10.25 -8.56 -22.10
C TYR A 240 9.46 -7.79 -23.17
N ILE A 241 8.78 -8.50 -24.04
CA ILE A 241 7.92 -7.92 -25.07
C ILE A 241 6.47 -8.00 -24.58
N PRO A 242 5.90 -6.90 -24.04
CA PRO A 242 4.53 -6.89 -23.58
C PRO A 242 3.56 -6.97 -24.75
N GLN A 243 2.45 -7.70 -24.59
CA GLN A 243 1.40 -7.77 -25.58
C GLN A 243 0.76 -6.40 -25.83
N HIS A 244 0.62 -5.62 -24.77
CA HIS A 244 0.08 -4.26 -24.80
C HIS A 244 0.96 -3.33 -23.98
N TYR A 245 1.09 -2.08 -24.42
CA TYR A 245 1.71 -0.98 -23.72
C TYR A 245 0.91 0.30 -23.94
N LEU A 246 1.00 1.23 -23.02
CA LEU A 246 0.25 2.48 -23.07
C LEU A 246 0.82 3.39 -24.17
N LYS A 247 -0.09 4.05 -24.87
CA LYS A 247 0.26 5.09 -25.86
C LYS A 247 0.21 6.44 -25.18
N LEU A 248 1.14 7.31 -25.50
CA LEU A 248 1.17 8.69 -25.04
C LEU A 248 0.00 9.47 -25.64
N ALA A 249 -0.68 10.26 -24.83
CA ALA A 249 -1.68 11.19 -25.31
C ALA A 249 -1.00 12.28 -26.17
N LYS A 250 -1.54 12.55 -27.34
CA LYS A 250 -1.03 13.60 -28.23
C LYS A 250 -1.51 14.99 -27.82
N GLU A 251 -2.67 15.06 -27.21
CA GLU A 251 -3.30 16.28 -26.74
C GLU A 251 -3.04 16.44 -25.24
N GLY A 252 -2.73 17.65 -24.79
CA GLY A 252 -2.57 17.95 -23.38
C GLY A 252 -3.90 17.88 -22.64
N SER A 253 -3.84 17.47 -21.39
CA SER A 253 -5.01 17.42 -20.49
C SER A 253 -5.40 18.82 -20.04
N LYS A 254 -6.69 19.01 -19.78
CA LYS A 254 -7.28 20.27 -19.29
C LYS A 254 -8.33 19.99 -18.23
N GLU A 255 -8.65 21.01 -17.47
CA GLU A 255 -9.72 20.96 -16.47
C GLU A 255 -11.06 20.57 -17.11
N GLY A 256 -11.80 19.67 -16.46
CA GLY A 256 -13.03 19.07 -16.94
C GLY A 256 -12.86 17.81 -17.78
N ASP A 257 -11.63 17.47 -18.19
CA ASP A 257 -11.42 16.24 -18.95
C ASP A 257 -11.67 15.00 -18.10
N PHE A 258 -12.19 13.95 -18.72
CA PHE A 258 -12.31 12.62 -18.14
C PHE A 258 -10.91 12.05 -17.83
N ILE A 259 -10.80 11.45 -16.67
CA ILE A 259 -9.62 10.72 -16.25
C ILE A 259 -10.02 9.39 -15.59
N MET A 260 -9.24 8.35 -15.81
CA MET A 260 -9.31 7.11 -15.05
C MET A 260 -7.91 6.68 -14.63
N VAL A 261 -7.83 6.01 -13.48
CA VAL A 261 -6.60 5.40 -12.97
C VAL A 261 -6.80 3.90 -12.86
N LEU A 262 -5.83 3.15 -13.38
CA LEU A 262 -5.76 1.70 -13.33
C LEU A 262 -4.59 1.31 -12.44
N GLY A 263 -4.84 0.64 -11.32
CA GLY A 263 -3.77 0.31 -10.37
C GLY A 263 -4.16 -0.70 -9.31
N TYR A 264 -3.27 -0.87 -8.34
CA TYR A 264 -3.35 -1.86 -7.28
C TYR A 264 -3.44 -1.18 -5.92
N PRO A 265 -4.59 -0.52 -5.58
CA PRO A 265 -4.79 0.12 -4.29
C PRO A 265 -4.68 -0.89 -3.15
N GLY A 266 -3.96 -0.52 -2.09
CA GLY A 266 -3.59 -1.41 -1.02
C GLY A 266 -4.77 -1.78 -0.12
N ARG A 267 -5.32 -0.81 0.61
CA ARG A 267 -6.39 -1.08 1.58
C ARG A 267 -7.28 0.12 1.82
N THR A 268 -8.61 -0.13 1.87
CA THR A 268 -9.62 0.79 2.38
C THR A 268 -10.46 0.15 3.49
N ASN A 269 -11.28 0.95 4.15
CA ASN A 269 -12.13 0.55 5.29
C ASN A 269 -13.55 1.15 5.13
N ARG A 270 -14.08 1.17 3.91
CA ARG A 270 -15.37 1.81 3.57
C ARG A 270 -16.56 1.10 4.18
N HIS A 271 -16.44 -0.22 4.34
CA HIS A 271 -17.55 -1.07 4.80
C HIS A 271 -17.48 -1.41 6.30
N ARG A 272 -16.63 -0.71 7.06
CA ARG A 272 -16.51 -0.91 8.50
C ARG A 272 -17.77 -0.48 9.25
N LEU A 273 -18.06 -1.20 10.34
CA LEU A 273 -19.18 -0.88 11.24
C LEU A 273 -18.88 0.42 12.02
N PRO A 274 -19.91 1.13 12.51
CA PRO A 274 -19.72 2.33 13.32
C PRO A 274 -18.83 2.11 14.56
N SER A 275 -18.93 0.95 15.21
CA SER A 275 -18.07 0.58 16.34
C SER A 275 -16.59 0.49 15.96
N GLU A 276 -16.26 -0.02 14.76
CA GLU A 276 -14.88 -0.06 14.26
C GLU A 276 -14.34 1.35 13.96
N VAL A 277 -15.19 2.25 13.46
CA VAL A 277 -14.84 3.65 13.27
C VAL A 277 -14.53 4.31 14.61
N ALA A 278 -15.43 4.20 15.58
CA ALA A 278 -15.23 4.73 16.93
C ALA A 278 -13.95 4.17 17.58
N TYR A 279 -13.75 2.84 17.54
CA TYR A 279 -12.52 2.21 18.05
C TYR A 279 -11.26 2.80 17.41
N THR A 280 -11.30 3.00 16.08
CA THR A 280 -10.13 3.46 15.33
C THR A 280 -9.80 4.91 15.66
N PHE A 281 -10.77 5.80 15.62
CA PHE A 281 -10.56 7.23 15.75
C PHE A 281 -10.52 7.73 17.21
N ASP A 282 -11.20 7.03 18.13
CA ASP A 282 -11.21 7.43 19.55
C ASP A 282 -10.06 6.78 20.35
N TRP A 283 -9.50 5.65 19.86
CA TRP A 283 -8.45 4.95 20.60
C TRP A 283 -7.24 4.56 19.77
N SER A 284 -7.40 3.83 18.67
CA SER A 284 -6.27 3.21 17.95
C SER A 284 -5.33 4.24 17.34
N TYR A 285 -5.87 5.19 16.57
CA TYR A 285 -5.06 6.23 15.93
C TYR A 285 -4.47 7.24 16.93
N PRO A 286 -5.19 7.75 17.94
CA PRO A 286 -4.59 8.58 18.99
C PRO A 286 -3.44 7.88 19.71
N THR A 287 -3.62 6.58 20.04
CA THR A 287 -2.57 5.78 20.68
C THR A 287 -1.35 5.61 19.77
N PHE A 288 -1.58 5.33 18.49
CA PHE A 288 -0.51 5.21 17.50
C PHE A 288 0.26 6.52 17.32
N VAL A 289 -0.42 7.65 17.17
CA VAL A 289 0.20 8.97 17.03
C VAL A 289 1.08 9.30 18.24
N LYS A 290 0.54 9.11 19.45
CA LYS A 290 1.31 9.32 20.68
C LYS A 290 2.56 8.43 20.75
N THR A 291 2.41 7.12 20.49
CA THR A 291 3.53 6.17 20.54
C THR A 291 4.57 6.47 19.46
N SER A 292 4.12 6.88 18.27
CA SER A 292 5.03 7.27 17.16
C SER A 292 5.85 8.50 17.52
N ALA A 293 5.24 9.53 18.10
CA ALA A 293 5.95 10.74 18.55
C ALA A 293 7.03 10.40 19.61
N GLU A 294 6.69 9.54 20.58
CA GLU A 294 7.63 9.07 21.59
C GLU A 294 8.80 8.29 20.96
N ASN A 295 8.50 7.38 20.04
CA ASN A 295 9.52 6.57 19.36
C ASN A 295 10.47 7.45 18.50
N LEU A 296 9.94 8.46 17.80
CA LEU A 296 10.76 9.42 17.06
C LEU A 296 11.70 10.21 17.98
N ALA A 297 11.20 10.67 19.12
CA ALA A 297 12.00 11.38 20.12
C ALA A 297 13.11 10.47 20.70
N ILE A 298 12.79 9.21 21.01
CA ILE A 298 13.75 8.20 21.50
C ILE A 298 14.84 7.95 20.46
N ILE A 299 14.48 7.72 19.19
CA ILE A 299 15.45 7.50 18.13
C ILE A 299 16.35 8.73 17.97
N ALA A 300 15.79 9.93 17.92
CA ALA A 300 16.55 11.18 17.79
C ALA A 300 17.55 11.35 18.94
N ASP A 301 17.11 11.16 20.19
CA ASP A 301 18.00 11.29 21.37
C ASP A 301 19.10 10.23 21.38
N THR A 302 18.77 8.98 21.07
CA THR A 302 19.71 7.85 21.11
C THR A 302 20.76 7.93 19.99
N THR A 303 20.44 8.58 18.86
CA THR A 303 21.32 8.64 17.68
C THR A 303 22.02 9.98 17.48
N LYS A 304 21.75 11.01 18.31
CA LYS A 304 22.25 12.39 18.15
C LYS A 304 23.77 12.50 18.01
N ASP A 305 24.52 11.64 18.71
CA ASP A 305 25.98 11.66 18.75
C ASP A 305 26.63 10.58 17.85
N ASN A 306 25.81 9.84 17.06
CA ASN A 306 26.29 8.76 16.18
C ASN A 306 25.61 8.82 14.81
N LYS A 307 26.30 9.43 13.83
CA LYS A 307 25.81 9.58 12.47
C LYS A 307 25.53 8.26 11.75
N ASP A 308 26.34 7.23 12.00
CA ASP A 308 26.17 5.93 11.36
C ASP A 308 24.90 5.24 11.87
N THR A 309 24.65 5.31 13.18
CA THR A 309 23.40 4.80 13.76
C THR A 309 22.20 5.62 13.28
N ALA A 310 22.30 6.95 13.21
CA ALA A 310 21.25 7.79 12.66
C ALA A 310 20.91 7.40 11.20
N LEU A 311 21.93 7.12 10.38
CA LEU A 311 21.74 6.68 9.00
C LEU A 311 21.03 5.31 8.92
N LYS A 312 21.36 4.36 9.79
CA LYS A 312 20.67 3.06 9.89
C LYS A 312 19.17 3.23 10.16
N TYR A 313 18.79 4.21 10.96
CA TYR A 313 17.40 4.47 11.32
C TYR A 313 16.67 5.47 10.41
N ALA A 314 17.35 6.13 9.47
CA ALA A 314 16.77 7.14 8.60
C ALA A 314 15.51 6.66 7.84
N SER A 315 15.55 5.45 7.29
CA SER A 315 14.40 4.85 6.61
C SER A 315 13.23 4.55 7.56
N GLN A 316 13.53 4.08 8.77
CA GLN A 316 12.51 3.83 9.79
C GLN A 316 11.88 5.13 10.28
N VAL A 317 12.68 6.16 10.52
CA VAL A 317 12.21 7.52 10.89
C VAL A 317 11.30 8.08 9.81
N ALA A 318 11.72 8.01 8.54
CA ALA A 318 10.89 8.46 7.42
C ALA A 318 9.55 7.70 7.35
N SER A 319 9.58 6.38 7.56
CA SER A 319 8.36 5.56 7.61
C SER A 319 7.45 5.95 8.77
N ILE A 320 8.00 6.10 9.99
CA ILE A 320 7.22 6.50 11.17
C ILE A 320 6.60 7.89 10.93
N ASN A 321 7.36 8.86 10.42
CA ASN A 321 6.87 10.20 10.12
C ASN A 321 5.72 10.20 9.10
N ASN A 322 5.85 9.41 8.04
CA ASN A 322 4.80 9.30 7.03
C ASN A 322 3.49 8.74 7.63
N TYR A 323 3.56 7.65 8.41
CA TYR A 323 2.38 7.10 9.08
C TYR A 323 1.85 8.01 10.20
N TYR A 324 2.72 8.70 10.92
CA TYR A 324 2.35 9.69 11.93
C TYR A 324 1.52 10.82 11.31
N LYS A 325 2.04 11.46 10.23
CA LYS A 325 1.31 12.51 9.48
C LYS A 325 -0.02 11.98 8.93
N ASN A 326 0.00 10.79 8.35
CA ASN A 326 -1.20 10.17 7.80
C ASN A 326 -2.28 9.97 8.88
N ARG A 327 -1.93 9.39 10.03
CA ARG A 327 -2.91 9.13 11.10
C ARG A 327 -3.35 10.43 11.80
N GLN A 328 -2.45 11.39 11.97
CA GLN A 328 -2.80 12.71 12.48
C GLN A 328 -3.77 13.42 11.53
N GLY A 329 -3.47 13.46 10.23
CA GLY A 329 -4.36 14.04 9.23
C GLY A 329 -5.74 13.37 9.16
N MET A 330 -5.80 12.04 9.34
CA MET A 330 -7.07 11.32 9.46
C MET A 330 -7.85 11.73 10.71
N LEU A 331 -7.18 11.89 11.87
CA LEU A 331 -7.80 12.37 13.10
C LEU A 331 -8.34 13.79 12.96
N ASP A 332 -7.56 14.68 12.35
CA ASP A 332 -7.96 16.08 12.12
C ASP A 332 -9.17 16.16 11.18
N SER A 333 -9.16 15.36 10.10
CA SER A 333 -10.29 15.27 9.16
C SER A 333 -11.53 14.66 9.81
N TYR A 334 -11.36 13.64 10.65
CA TYR A 334 -12.45 12.99 11.38
C TYR A 334 -13.11 13.95 12.37
N ALA A 335 -12.33 14.72 13.13
CA ALA A 335 -12.84 15.65 14.12
C ALA A 335 -13.79 16.73 13.53
N GLY A 336 -13.60 17.08 12.26
CA GLY A 336 -14.46 18.03 11.53
C GLY A 336 -15.58 17.37 10.70
N SER A 337 -15.74 16.04 10.77
CA SER A 337 -16.64 15.28 9.89
C SER A 337 -17.88 14.75 10.63
N ASP A 338 -18.91 14.42 9.85
CA ASP A 338 -20.12 13.70 10.31
C ASP A 338 -20.03 12.18 10.00
N MET A 339 -18.83 11.66 9.71
CA MET A 339 -18.64 10.28 9.25
C MET A 339 -19.28 9.24 10.17
N LEU A 340 -19.00 9.29 11.47
CA LEU A 340 -19.57 8.34 12.42
C LEU A 340 -21.09 8.40 12.45
N GLN A 341 -21.65 9.60 12.38
CA GLN A 341 -23.09 9.85 12.37
C GLN A 341 -23.75 9.23 11.12
N ARG A 342 -23.16 9.45 9.93
CA ARG A 342 -23.66 8.88 8.66
C ARG A 342 -23.54 7.37 8.63
N LYS A 343 -22.40 6.80 9.06
CA LYS A 343 -22.23 5.34 9.15
C LYS A 343 -23.17 4.71 10.15
N THR A 344 -23.43 5.37 11.29
CA THR A 344 -24.45 4.91 12.25
C THR A 344 -25.84 4.92 11.65
N ALA A 345 -26.22 6.01 10.96
CA ALA A 345 -27.51 6.11 10.31
C ALA A 345 -27.68 5.05 9.20
N GLU A 346 -26.63 4.79 8.39
CA GLU A 346 -26.63 3.73 7.37
C GLU A 346 -26.81 2.34 8.01
N HIS A 347 -26.11 2.07 9.10
CA HIS A 347 -26.20 0.80 9.80
C HIS A 347 -27.57 0.57 10.44
N GLU A 348 -28.16 1.59 11.08
CA GLU A 348 -29.53 1.52 11.62
C GLU A 348 -30.58 1.40 10.51
N ALA A 349 -30.37 2.03 9.35
CA ALA A 349 -31.23 1.85 8.19
C ALA A 349 -31.17 0.41 7.64
N LEU A 350 -29.98 -0.22 7.63
CA LEU A 350 -29.83 -1.64 7.30
C LEU A 350 -30.59 -2.53 8.30
N LYS A 351 -30.43 -2.31 9.60
CA LYS A 351 -31.16 -3.07 10.66
C LYS A 351 -32.67 -2.90 10.50
N SER A 352 -33.13 -1.70 10.24
CA SER A 352 -34.56 -1.40 10.01
C SER A 352 -35.09 -2.12 8.76
N TRP A 353 -34.32 -2.11 7.64
CA TRP A 353 -34.68 -2.83 6.43
C TRP A 353 -34.74 -4.35 6.62
N ILE A 354 -33.82 -4.91 7.42
CA ILE A 354 -33.84 -6.33 7.81
C ILE A 354 -35.11 -6.64 8.62
N ASN A 355 -35.39 -5.85 9.65
CA ASN A 355 -36.50 -6.10 10.58
C ASN A 355 -37.88 -5.88 9.94
N ALA A 356 -37.99 -5.08 8.89
CA ALA A 356 -39.24 -4.81 8.18
C ALA A 356 -39.79 -6.01 7.37
N ASN A 357 -39.01 -7.10 7.24
CA ASN A 357 -39.46 -8.28 6.48
C ASN A 357 -39.07 -9.57 7.23
N PRO A 358 -40.04 -10.47 7.56
CA PRO A 358 -39.77 -11.69 8.32
C PRO A 358 -38.69 -12.61 7.70
N ALA A 359 -38.67 -12.73 6.36
CA ALA A 359 -37.67 -13.57 5.70
C ALA A 359 -36.26 -12.97 5.83
N ARG A 360 -36.11 -11.64 5.62
CA ARG A 360 -34.84 -10.94 5.83
C ARG A 360 -34.37 -11.02 7.29
N LYS A 361 -35.33 -10.86 8.24
CA LYS A 361 -35.02 -10.98 9.67
C LYS A 361 -34.49 -12.38 10.02
N ALA A 362 -35.13 -13.42 9.49
CA ALA A 362 -34.69 -14.80 9.69
C ALA A 362 -33.32 -15.07 9.05
N GLU A 363 -33.03 -14.43 7.92
CA GLU A 363 -31.77 -14.64 7.18
C GLU A 363 -30.58 -13.86 7.76
N TYR A 364 -30.77 -12.60 8.24
CA TYR A 364 -29.65 -11.69 8.51
C TYR A 364 -29.53 -11.19 9.95
N ALA A 365 -30.63 -11.16 10.75
CA ALA A 365 -30.62 -10.45 12.03
C ALA A 365 -29.57 -11.01 13.03
N GLY A 366 -29.48 -12.35 13.14
CA GLY A 366 -28.52 -13.00 14.03
C GLY A 366 -27.06 -12.74 13.63
N ASP A 367 -26.76 -12.59 12.33
CA ASP A 367 -25.41 -12.32 11.85
C ASP A 367 -24.98 -10.87 12.17
N ILE A 368 -25.92 -9.90 12.13
CA ILE A 368 -25.62 -8.51 12.52
C ILE A 368 -25.24 -8.42 14.01
N GLU A 369 -26.03 -9.04 14.90
CA GLU A 369 -25.74 -9.07 16.32
C GLU A 369 -24.41 -9.80 16.62
N LEU A 370 -24.16 -10.89 15.91
CA LEU A 370 -22.93 -11.66 16.07
C LEU A 370 -21.68 -10.88 15.67
N VAL A 371 -21.71 -10.18 14.51
CA VAL A 371 -20.56 -9.41 14.06
C VAL A 371 -20.24 -8.25 15.01
N GLU A 372 -21.25 -7.55 15.51
CA GLU A 372 -21.09 -6.47 16.51
C GLU A 372 -20.40 -7.01 17.79
N LYS A 373 -20.86 -8.15 18.30
CA LYS A 373 -20.29 -8.79 19.49
C LYS A 373 -18.83 -9.21 19.28
N LEU A 374 -18.53 -9.86 18.16
CA LEU A 374 -17.18 -10.35 17.87
C LEU A 374 -16.19 -9.21 17.64
N ILE A 375 -16.64 -8.10 17.02
CA ILE A 375 -15.83 -6.87 16.88
C ILE A 375 -15.49 -6.30 18.25
N ALA A 376 -16.48 -6.18 19.16
CA ALA A 376 -16.23 -5.67 20.51
C ALA A 376 -15.22 -6.54 21.28
N GLN A 377 -15.30 -7.87 21.12
CA GLN A 377 -14.33 -8.80 21.71
C GLN A 377 -12.92 -8.57 21.14
N ARG A 378 -12.77 -8.55 19.83
CA ARG A 378 -11.48 -8.30 19.14
C ARG A 378 -10.85 -7.00 19.61
N ASP A 379 -11.65 -5.93 19.68
CA ASP A 379 -11.17 -4.60 20.04
C ASP A 379 -10.68 -4.55 21.49
N ALA A 380 -11.35 -5.26 22.40
CA ALA A 380 -10.92 -5.40 23.79
C ALA A 380 -9.60 -6.17 23.90
N GLU A 381 -9.45 -7.28 23.18
CA GLU A 381 -8.22 -8.07 23.12
C GLU A 381 -7.07 -7.25 22.54
N THR A 382 -7.30 -6.54 21.41
CA THR A 382 -6.28 -5.70 20.79
C THR A 382 -5.79 -4.56 21.71
N LYS A 383 -6.70 -3.95 22.48
CA LYS A 383 -6.33 -2.93 23.48
C LYS A 383 -5.44 -3.51 24.58
N ARG A 384 -5.79 -4.69 25.10
CA ARG A 384 -5.02 -5.40 26.12
C ARG A 384 -3.60 -5.69 25.64
N ASP A 385 -3.46 -6.19 24.39
CA ASP A 385 -2.20 -6.73 23.90
C ASP A 385 -1.33 -5.70 23.17
N TYR A 386 -1.79 -4.45 23.08
CA TYR A 386 -1.12 -3.38 22.33
C TYR A 386 0.34 -3.14 22.76
N PHE A 387 0.57 -3.01 24.07
CA PHE A 387 1.92 -2.77 24.58
C PHE A 387 2.77 -4.04 24.62
N LEU A 388 2.16 -5.22 24.81
CA LEU A 388 2.87 -6.49 24.77
C LEU A 388 3.60 -6.71 23.44
N SER A 389 2.95 -6.42 22.33
CA SER A 389 3.54 -6.60 20.99
C SER A 389 4.80 -5.76 20.78
N SER A 390 4.82 -4.53 21.30
CA SER A 390 5.94 -3.59 21.20
C SER A 390 7.00 -3.76 22.29
N SER A 391 6.74 -4.62 23.29
CA SER A 391 7.66 -4.89 24.41
C SER A 391 8.69 -5.99 24.13
N LYS A 392 8.63 -6.60 22.95
CA LYS A 392 9.51 -7.71 22.56
C LYS A 392 10.70 -7.17 21.76
N PRO A 393 11.97 -7.37 22.22
CA PRO A 393 13.16 -7.01 21.46
C PRO A 393 13.15 -7.54 20.02
N ARG A 394 13.73 -6.81 19.08
CA ARG A 394 13.80 -7.25 17.67
C ARG A 394 14.54 -8.56 17.50
N LEU A 395 15.62 -8.79 18.29
CA LEU A 395 16.34 -10.06 18.27
C LEU A 395 15.51 -11.22 18.83
N LEU A 396 14.69 -10.99 19.85
CA LEU A 396 13.73 -11.99 20.35
C LEU A 396 12.68 -12.34 19.27
N ASN A 397 12.10 -11.35 18.60
CA ASN A 397 11.16 -11.59 17.51
C ASN A 397 11.82 -12.34 16.34
N THR A 398 13.09 -12.07 16.06
CA THR A 398 13.88 -12.82 15.07
C THR A 398 14.07 -14.26 15.50
N ALA A 399 14.46 -14.51 16.76
CA ALA A 399 14.60 -15.87 17.32
C ALA A 399 13.28 -16.63 17.26
N ARG A 400 12.14 -16.01 17.63
CA ARG A 400 10.80 -16.61 17.53
C ARG A 400 10.46 -17.00 16.08
N THR A 401 10.75 -16.13 15.11
CA THR A 401 10.52 -16.41 13.68
C THR A 401 11.36 -17.60 13.20
N LEU A 402 12.65 -17.62 13.57
CA LEU A 402 13.57 -18.71 13.21
C LEU A 402 13.17 -20.04 13.86
N TYR A 403 12.79 -20.03 15.13
CA TYR A 403 12.32 -21.22 15.82
C TYR A 403 10.98 -21.74 15.26
N ARG A 404 10.06 -20.81 14.91
CA ARG A 404 8.84 -21.17 14.18
C ARG A 404 9.17 -21.84 12.84
N LEU A 405 10.08 -21.25 12.05
CA LEU A 405 10.51 -21.84 10.78
C LEU A 405 11.09 -23.25 10.98
N ALA A 406 11.91 -23.46 12.01
CA ALA A 406 12.47 -24.76 12.33
C ALA A 406 11.36 -25.81 12.59
N ASN A 407 10.33 -25.44 13.37
CA ASN A 407 9.19 -26.32 13.64
C ASN A 407 8.33 -26.55 12.38
N GLU A 408 8.06 -25.52 11.59
CA GLU A 408 7.31 -25.66 10.34
C GLU A 408 8.04 -26.54 9.33
N ASN A 409 9.38 -26.50 9.28
CA ASN A 409 10.19 -27.35 8.39
C ASN A 409 10.11 -28.84 8.71
N THR A 410 9.60 -29.23 9.88
CA THR A 410 9.34 -30.65 10.20
C THR A 410 8.08 -31.19 9.52
N LYS A 411 7.25 -30.32 8.93
CA LYS A 411 5.99 -30.66 8.27
C LYS A 411 6.16 -30.72 6.75
N PRO A 412 5.34 -31.51 6.05
CA PRO A 412 5.18 -31.38 4.60
C PRO A 412 4.80 -29.95 4.21
N ASP A 413 5.27 -29.46 3.06
CA ASP A 413 5.10 -28.05 2.65
C ASP A 413 3.63 -27.58 2.64
N ALA A 414 2.73 -28.42 2.19
CA ALA A 414 1.29 -28.14 2.17
C ALA A 414 0.65 -27.98 3.57
N GLU A 415 1.28 -28.54 4.60
CA GLU A 415 0.81 -28.49 5.99
C GLU A 415 1.46 -27.34 6.80
N ARG A 416 2.51 -26.71 6.23
CA ARG A 416 3.17 -25.56 6.86
C ARG A 416 2.21 -24.39 6.94
N LYS A 417 2.34 -23.60 8.00
CA LYS A 417 1.61 -22.34 8.12
C LYS A 417 1.95 -21.41 6.95
N SER A 418 0.96 -20.67 6.46
CA SER A 418 1.19 -19.63 5.44
C SER A 418 2.26 -18.65 5.90
N GLY A 419 3.20 -18.32 5.01
CA GLY A 419 4.38 -17.52 5.30
C GLY A 419 5.61 -18.32 5.72
N PHE A 420 5.50 -19.63 5.93
CA PHE A 420 6.61 -20.56 6.26
C PHE A 420 6.76 -21.72 5.24
N GLN A 421 6.04 -21.67 4.15
CA GLN A 421 6.18 -22.63 3.05
C GLN A 421 7.53 -22.43 2.35
N VAL A 422 8.00 -23.44 1.60
CA VAL A 422 9.26 -23.37 0.87
C VAL A 422 9.37 -22.11 0.02
N ARG A 423 8.28 -21.72 -0.62
CA ARG A 423 8.17 -20.47 -1.41
C ARG A 423 8.42 -19.18 -0.61
N ASP A 424 8.26 -19.19 0.71
CA ASP A 424 8.39 -18.04 1.60
C ASP A 424 9.77 -17.92 2.26
N VAL A 425 10.54 -19.03 2.31
CA VAL A 425 11.85 -19.11 2.96
C VAL A 425 12.84 -18.03 2.44
N PRO A 426 12.93 -17.73 1.12
CA PRO A 426 13.81 -16.68 0.62
C PRO A 426 13.51 -15.31 1.24
N ARG A 427 12.23 -14.98 1.48
CA ARG A 427 11.83 -13.73 2.13
C ARG A 427 12.27 -13.69 3.59
N ILE A 428 12.11 -14.79 4.32
CA ILE A 428 12.58 -14.89 5.72
C ILE A 428 14.10 -14.70 5.78
N LYS A 429 14.85 -15.37 4.90
CA LYS A 429 16.32 -15.22 4.80
C LYS A 429 16.72 -13.76 4.56
N SER A 430 16.08 -13.11 3.59
CA SER A 430 16.34 -11.71 3.27
C SER A 430 16.04 -10.79 4.47
N SER A 431 14.93 -11.01 5.18
CA SER A 431 14.55 -10.23 6.36
C SER A 431 15.57 -10.36 7.50
N VAL A 432 16.01 -11.60 7.80
CA VAL A 432 17.03 -11.87 8.83
C VAL A 432 18.37 -11.22 8.48
N ALA A 433 18.77 -11.29 7.20
CA ALA A 433 20.03 -10.69 6.75
C ALA A 433 19.96 -9.14 6.75
N ALA A 434 18.83 -8.56 6.37
CA ALA A 434 18.64 -7.12 6.27
C ALA A 434 18.70 -6.41 7.64
N LEU A 435 18.54 -7.13 8.75
CA LEU A 435 18.55 -6.55 10.10
C LEU A 435 19.82 -5.75 10.40
N VAL A 436 20.98 -6.15 9.84
CA VAL A 436 22.25 -5.43 10.00
C VAL A 436 22.19 -3.97 9.55
N ARG A 437 21.31 -3.65 8.58
CA ARG A 437 21.20 -2.32 7.97
C ARG A 437 20.32 -1.35 8.77
N ASN A 438 19.49 -1.85 9.68
CA ASN A 438 18.48 -1.06 10.37
C ASN A 438 18.32 -1.48 11.85
N TYR A 439 19.39 -2.01 12.45
CA TYR A 439 19.44 -2.42 13.85
C TYR A 439 20.64 -1.80 14.56
N ASP A 440 20.38 -1.28 15.74
CA ASP A 440 21.37 -0.89 16.73
C ASP A 440 20.81 -1.27 18.10
N GLU A 441 21.63 -1.91 18.94
CA GLU A 441 21.20 -2.47 20.21
C GLU A 441 20.70 -1.39 21.18
N LYS A 442 21.39 -0.24 21.26
CA LYS A 442 21.02 0.84 22.19
C LYS A 442 19.67 1.45 21.80
N VAL A 443 19.43 1.64 20.50
CA VAL A 443 18.14 2.16 20.02
C VAL A 443 17.04 1.14 20.26
N ASP A 444 17.28 -0.15 19.98
CA ASP A 444 16.30 -1.22 20.21
C ASP A 444 15.92 -1.29 21.69
N GLN A 445 16.90 -1.32 22.61
CA GLN A 445 16.66 -1.31 24.05
C GLN A 445 15.85 -0.07 24.49
N ALA A 446 16.19 1.12 23.98
CA ALA A 446 15.50 2.35 24.34
C ALA A 446 14.02 2.37 23.89
N LEU A 447 13.73 1.80 22.71
CA LEU A 447 12.37 1.64 22.22
C LEU A 447 11.60 0.58 23.03
N VAL A 448 12.23 -0.55 23.29
CA VAL A 448 11.62 -1.66 24.05
C VAL A 448 11.29 -1.24 25.47
N ILE A 449 12.21 -0.56 26.19
CA ILE A 449 11.97 -0.15 27.56
C ILE A 449 10.82 0.83 27.70
N ASN A 450 10.58 1.70 26.68
CA ASN A 450 9.43 2.59 26.65
C ASN A 450 8.10 1.81 26.63
N SER A 451 8.00 0.80 25.77
CA SER A 451 6.80 -0.05 25.67
C SER A 451 6.65 -1.00 26.87
N LEU A 452 7.77 -1.62 27.30
CA LEU A 452 7.80 -2.57 28.40
C LEU A 452 7.39 -1.92 29.74
N SER A 453 7.81 -0.66 29.96
CA SER A 453 7.38 0.08 31.14
C SER A 453 5.87 0.34 31.18
N LYS A 454 5.26 0.62 30.02
CA LYS A 454 3.82 0.79 29.90
C LYS A 454 3.08 -0.53 30.07
N TYR A 455 3.62 -1.61 29.50
CA TYR A 455 3.09 -2.96 29.68
C TYR A 455 3.15 -3.41 31.13
N ALA A 456 4.31 -3.26 31.79
CA ALA A 456 4.51 -3.65 33.20
C ALA A 456 3.63 -2.84 34.16
N ALA A 457 3.24 -1.63 33.80
CA ALA A 457 2.30 -0.80 34.57
C ALA A 457 0.83 -1.24 34.48
N LEU A 458 0.48 -2.14 33.55
CA LEU A 458 -0.86 -2.72 33.48
C LEU A 458 -1.12 -3.61 34.70
N PRO A 459 -2.37 -3.71 35.18
CA PRO A 459 -2.77 -4.71 36.18
C PRO A 459 -2.36 -6.12 35.74
N ALA A 460 -1.91 -6.97 36.66
CA ALA A 460 -1.47 -8.34 36.35
C ALA A 460 -2.52 -9.14 35.54
N ALA A 461 -3.79 -8.95 35.82
CA ALA A 461 -4.89 -9.59 35.08
C ALA A 461 -5.01 -9.16 33.60
N GLN A 462 -4.36 -8.08 33.21
CA GLN A 462 -4.31 -7.57 31.83
C GLN A 462 -2.98 -7.87 31.13
N ARG A 463 -2.04 -8.51 31.82
CA ARG A 463 -0.75 -8.91 31.27
C ARG A 463 -0.76 -10.38 30.86
N ASN A 464 0.21 -10.76 30.05
CA ASN A 464 0.45 -12.15 29.65
C ASN A 464 1.34 -12.81 30.69
N ALA A 465 0.80 -13.73 31.48
CA ALA A 465 1.49 -14.38 32.58
C ALA A 465 2.70 -15.23 32.11
N ASP A 466 2.60 -15.86 30.92
CA ASP A 466 3.71 -16.65 30.36
C ASP A 466 4.86 -15.72 29.92
N PHE A 467 4.56 -14.60 29.29
CA PHE A 467 5.56 -13.60 28.95
C PHE A 467 6.22 -13.03 30.21
N ASP A 468 5.44 -12.65 31.22
CA ASP A 468 5.94 -12.14 32.50
C ASP A 468 6.90 -13.13 33.16
N ALA A 469 6.52 -14.42 33.23
CA ALA A 469 7.35 -15.47 33.82
C ALA A 469 8.66 -15.70 33.04
N ILE A 470 8.61 -15.73 31.71
CA ILE A 470 9.78 -16.00 30.85
C ILE A 470 10.76 -14.83 30.89
N ILE A 471 10.26 -13.61 30.84
CA ILE A 471 11.10 -12.39 30.84
C ILE A 471 11.50 -11.99 32.27
N GLY A 472 10.77 -12.44 33.29
CA GLY A 472 11.03 -12.12 34.68
C GLY A 472 10.36 -10.83 35.16
N ILE A 473 9.23 -10.44 34.55
CA ILE A 473 8.47 -9.24 34.93
C ILE A 473 7.65 -9.53 36.18
N LYS A 474 7.70 -8.62 37.15
CA LYS A 474 6.97 -8.69 38.42
C LYS A 474 6.21 -7.39 38.66
N ASP A 475 5.17 -7.44 39.49
CA ASP A 475 4.44 -6.26 39.91
C ASP A 475 5.35 -5.26 40.61
N GLY A 476 5.18 -3.98 40.32
CA GLY A 476 5.90 -2.89 40.95
C GLY A 476 7.36 -2.70 40.51
N MET A 477 7.84 -3.43 39.49
CA MET A 477 9.17 -3.20 38.93
C MET A 477 9.32 -1.77 38.41
N SER A 478 10.41 -1.12 38.79
CA SER A 478 10.79 0.18 38.26
C SER A 478 11.31 0.06 36.82
N LYS A 479 11.42 1.19 36.12
CA LYS A 479 12.04 1.23 34.80
C LYS A 479 13.49 0.72 34.85
N ALA A 480 14.21 0.97 35.96
CA ALA A 480 15.59 0.51 36.15
C ALA A 480 15.66 -1.02 36.30
N ASP A 481 14.72 -1.62 37.05
CA ASP A 481 14.63 -3.08 37.15
C ASP A 481 14.36 -3.75 35.81
N LEU A 482 13.42 -3.19 35.03
CA LEU A 482 13.11 -3.68 33.68
C LEU A 482 14.30 -3.51 32.71
N GLN A 483 15.07 -2.41 32.86
CA GLN A 483 16.29 -2.21 32.08
C GLN A 483 17.34 -3.29 32.43
N ALA A 484 17.56 -3.61 33.69
CA ALA A 484 18.49 -4.66 34.12
C ALA A 484 18.12 -6.04 33.54
N VAL A 485 16.84 -6.35 33.43
CA VAL A 485 16.35 -7.57 32.77
C VAL A 485 16.75 -7.55 31.28
N LEU A 486 16.47 -6.46 30.56
CA LEU A 486 16.85 -6.32 29.15
C LEU A 486 18.38 -6.43 28.97
N ASP A 487 19.18 -5.70 29.78
CA ASP A 487 20.63 -5.73 29.70
C ASP A 487 21.17 -7.18 29.84
N THR A 488 20.57 -7.96 30.74
CA THR A 488 20.94 -9.38 30.90
C THR A 488 20.61 -10.20 29.66
N MET A 489 19.46 -9.96 29.04
CA MET A 489 19.04 -10.68 27.83
C MET A 489 19.93 -10.35 26.64
N TYR A 490 20.24 -9.07 26.42
CA TYR A 490 21.12 -8.66 25.33
C TYR A 490 22.55 -9.14 25.51
N ALA A 491 23.13 -9.03 26.73
CA ALA A 491 24.45 -9.54 27.03
C ALA A 491 24.56 -11.06 26.89
N GLY A 492 23.46 -11.78 27.09
CA GLY A 492 23.36 -13.23 26.94
C GLY A 492 23.13 -13.73 25.53
N SER A 493 23.09 -12.84 24.50
CA SER A 493 22.78 -13.21 23.14
C SER A 493 23.85 -12.83 22.12
N LYS A 494 24.09 -13.70 21.16
CA LYS A 494 24.96 -13.46 20.00
C LYS A 494 24.21 -13.09 18.73
N LEU A 495 22.87 -13.04 18.77
CA LEU A 495 22.03 -12.75 17.59
C LEU A 495 22.22 -11.33 17.04
N GLY A 496 22.88 -10.43 17.76
CA GLY A 496 23.32 -9.13 17.24
C GLY A 496 24.30 -9.27 16.06
N ASP A 497 25.14 -10.30 16.07
CA ASP A 497 26.03 -10.63 14.95
C ASP A 497 25.23 -11.22 13.76
N ALA A 498 25.51 -10.74 12.55
CA ALA A 498 24.77 -11.12 11.35
C ALA A 498 25.06 -12.57 10.91
N ALA A 499 26.30 -13.04 11.07
CA ALA A 499 26.71 -14.39 10.69
C ALA A 499 26.10 -15.40 11.67
N GLU A 500 26.18 -15.12 12.98
CA GLU A 500 25.53 -15.94 14.01
C GLU A 500 24.03 -16.04 13.75
N ARG A 501 23.35 -14.90 13.58
CA ARG A 501 21.91 -14.86 13.34
C ARG A 501 21.48 -15.64 12.09
N THR A 502 22.23 -15.52 10.99
CA THR A 502 21.93 -16.27 9.76
C THR A 502 22.24 -17.75 9.89
N SER A 503 23.16 -18.15 10.74
CA SER A 503 23.52 -19.55 10.97
C SER A 503 22.35 -20.40 11.51
N TRP A 504 21.37 -19.73 12.15
CA TRP A 504 20.17 -20.36 12.69
C TRP A 504 19.12 -20.69 11.62
N ILE A 505 19.28 -20.20 10.39
CA ILE A 505 18.40 -20.57 9.27
C ILE A 505 18.69 -22.02 8.86
N GLY A 506 17.69 -22.89 8.97
CA GLY A 506 17.81 -24.32 8.65
C GLY A 506 18.26 -25.22 9.80
N LYS A 507 18.48 -24.66 10.99
CA LYS A 507 18.66 -25.45 12.22
C LYS A 507 17.37 -26.16 12.59
N THR A 508 17.51 -27.31 13.28
CA THR A 508 16.38 -28.13 13.76
C THR A 508 15.80 -27.58 15.08
N PRO A 509 14.56 -27.95 15.44
CA PRO A 509 14.03 -27.60 16.77
C PRO A 509 14.88 -28.10 17.94
N ALA A 510 15.60 -29.22 17.76
CA ALA A 510 16.51 -29.73 18.79
C ALA A 510 17.74 -28.81 18.99
N ASP A 511 18.30 -28.26 17.91
CA ASP A 511 19.40 -27.29 17.99
C ASP A 511 18.98 -26.05 18.76
N PHE A 512 17.78 -25.51 18.54
CA PHE A 512 17.24 -24.38 19.29
C PHE A 512 17.08 -24.70 20.76
N LYS A 513 16.54 -25.87 21.11
CA LYS A 513 16.36 -26.32 22.51
C LYS A 513 17.69 -26.50 23.24
N ALA A 514 18.76 -26.85 22.52
CA ALA A 514 20.11 -27.01 23.08
C ALA A 514 20.88 -25.70 23.21
N SER A 515 20.35 -24.58 22.70
CA SER A 515 21.01 -23.27 22.72
C SER A 515 21.11 -22.67 24.11
N ASN A 516 22.23 -21.97 24.36
CA ASN A 516 22.43 -21.15 25.57
C ASN A 516 22.16 -19.66 25.32
N ASP A 517 21.89 -19.24 24.08
CA ASP A 517 21.56 -17.86 23.75
C ASP A 517 20.26 -17.42 24.44
N ALA A 518 20.28 -16.25 25.08
CA ALA A 518 19.17 -15.79 25.92
C ALA A 518 17.87 -15.57 25.09
N PHE A 519 17.96 -14.97 23.90
CA PHE A 519 16.78 -14.76 23.07
C PHE A 519 16.26 -16.05 22.45
N ILE A 520 17.13 -16.99 22.11
CA ILE A 520 16.71 -18.30 21.62
C ILE A 520 16.01 -19.08 22.72
N LYS A 521 16.57 -19.10 23.95
CA LYS A 521 15.90 -19.73 25.11
C LYS A 521 14.52 -19.15 25.36
N ALA A 522 14.42 -17.81 25.34
CA ALA A 522 13.14 -17.14 25.52
C ALA A 522 12.15 -17.52 24.39
N ALA A 523 12.62 -17.54 23.12
CA ALA A 523 11.78 -17.94 21.99
C ALA A 523 11.30 -19.40 22.08
N VAL A 524 12.15 -20.31 22.56
CA VAL A 524 11.77 -21.72 22.80
C VAL A 524 10.75 -21.82 23.92
N ALA A 525 10.95 -21.08 25.02
CA ALA A 525 10.04 -21.08 26.17
C ALA A 525 8.66 -20.49 25.83
N MET A 526 8.62 -19.45 24.99
CA MET A 526 7.38 -18.79 24.57
C MET A 526 6.58 -19.60 23.54
N TYR A 527 7.18 -20.58 22.87
CA TYR A 527 6.58 -21.19 21.69
C TYR A 527 5.21 -21.81 21.92
N GLU A 528 5.00 -22.53 23.03
CA GLU A 528 3.70 -23.15 23.34
C GLU A 528 2.62 -22.09 23.63
N SER A 529 2.99 -21.03 24.36
CA SER A 529 2.10 -19.90 24.61
C SER A 529 1.76 -19.16 23.32
N ASP A 530 2.76 -18.88 22.48
CA ASP A 530 2.56 -18.27 21.16
C ASP A 530 1.60 -19.08 20.28
N MET A 531 1.71 -20.42 20.29
CA MET A 531 0.82 -21.29 19.51
C MET A 531 -0.61 -21.32 20.06
N LYS A 532 -0.75 -21.21 21.38
CA LYS A 532 -2.07 -21.13 22.03
C LYS A 532 -2.76 -19.80 21.72
N GLU A 533 -2.02 -18.68 21.78
CA GLU A 533 -2.52 -17.36 21.40
C GLU A 533 -2.93 -17.35 19.92
N GLU A 534 -2.07 -17.84 19.02
CA GLU A 534 -2.38 -17.97 17.59
C GLU A 534 -3.67 -18.76 17.35
N ALA A 535 -3.86 -19.87 18.08
CA ALA A 535 -5.07 -20.67 17.96
C ALA A 535 -6.34 -19.94 18.45
N GLN A 536 -6.22 -19.09 19.48
CA GLN A 536 -7.32 -18.25 19.98
C GLN A 536 -7.65 -17.14 18.99
N GLU A 537 -6.63 -16.48 18.44
CA GLU A 537 -6.79 -15.45 17.39
C GLU A 537 -7.45 -16.05 16.14
N GLU A 538 -7.05 -17.25 15.72
CA GLU A 538 -7.66 -17.97 14.59
C GLU A 538 -9.10 -18.38 14.86
N GLU A 539 -9.43 -18.76 16.10
CA GLU A 539 -10.80 -19.09 16.50
C GLU A 539 -11.71 -17.85 16.41
N LEU A 540 -11.25 -16.72 16.98
CA LEU A 540 -11.98 -15.45 16.89
C LEU A 540 -12.03 -14.93 15.46
N GLY A 541 -10.90 -14.95 14.77
CA GLY A 541 -10.77 -14.51 13.39
C GLY A 541 -11.66 -15.28 12.42
N GLY A 542 -11.74 -16.60 12.58
CA GLY A 542 -12.61 -17.46 11.76
C GLY A 542 -14.10 -17.19 11.98
N LYS A 543 -14.51 -16.96 13.22
CA LYS A 543 -15.89 -16.56 13.55
C LYS A 543 -16.21 -15.17 12.99
N LEU A 544 -15.28 -14.22 13.17
CA LEU A 544 -15.45 -12.85 12.72
C LEU A 544 -15.50 -12.78 11.18
N GLN A 545 -14.64 -13.52 10.47
CA GLN A 545 -14.65 -13.56 9.00
C GLN A 545 -16.02 -14.07 8.48
N GLN A 546 -16.56 -15.12 9.09
CA GLN A 546 -17.87 -15.66 8.69
C GLN A 546 -18.99 -14.64 8.95
N ALA A 547 -19.03 -14.06 10.15
CA ALA A 547 -20.03 -13.06 10.50
C ALA A 547 -19.92 -11.80 9.64
N TYR A 548 -18.68 -11.38 9.28
CA TYR A 548 -18.44 -10.23 8.43
C TYR A 548 -18.88 -10.50 6.98
N ALA A 549 -18.63 -11.70 6.45
CA ALA A 549 -19.11 -12.10 5.13
C ALA A 549 -20.64 -12.05 5.05
N ASN A 550 -21.33 -12.52 6.08
CA ASN A 550 -22.79 -12.49 6.17
C ASN A 550 -23.32 -11.04 6.32
N TYR A 551 -22.65 -10.22 7.13
CA TYR A 551 -22.92 -8.78 7.21
C TYR A 551 -22.83 -8.11 5.83
N MET A 552 -21.74 -8.38 5.08
CA MET A 552 -21.57 -7.83 3.74
C MET A 552 -22.65 -8.33 2.75
N LYS A 553 -23.06 -9.59 2.87
CA LYS A 553 -24.18 -10.13 2.09
C LYS A 553 -25.47 -9.32 2.32
N ALA A 554 -25.79 -9.05 3.59
CA ALA A 554 -26.95 -8.23 3.97
C ALA A 554 -26.81 -6.78 3.47
N LYS A 555 -25.65 -6.16 3.61
CA LYS A 555 -25.36 -4.80 3.16
C LYS A 555 -25.48 -4.67 1.63
N ILE A 556 -24.93 -5.62 0.87
CA ILE A 556 -25.04 -5.65 -0.60
C ILE A 556 -26.51 -5.76 -1.02
N ALA A 557 -27.29 -6.66 -0.41
CA ALA A 557 -28.72 -6.81 -0.71
C ALA A 557 -29.52 -5.54 -0.39
N PHE A 558 -29.18 -4.86 0.71
CA PHE A 558 -29.79 -3.57 1.08
C PHE A 558 -29.49 -2.47 0.05
N MET A 559 -28.22 -2.33 -0.34
CA MET A 559 -27.82 -1.31 -1.33
C MET A 559 -28.43 -1.60 -2.71
N GLN A 560 -28.44 -2.86 -3.15
CA GLN A 560 -29.09 -3.30 -4.38
C GLN A 560 -30.59 -3.01 -4.37
N SER A 561 -31.27 -3.12 -3.21
CA SER A 561 -32.70 -2.73 -3.10
C SER A 561 -32.96 -1.24 -3.36
N LYS A 562 -31.89 -0.42 -3.27
CA LYS A 562 -31.89 1.02 -3.62
C LYS A 562 -31.35 1.30 -5.03
N GLY A 563 -31.04 0.27 -5.82
CA GLY A 563 -30.46 0.41 -7.16
C GLY A 563 -28.97 0.83 -7.15
N GLN A 564 -28.26 0.62 -6.04
CA GLN A 564 -26.86 0.99 -5.87
C GLN A 564 -25.95 -0.24 -5.95
N ALA A 565 -24.89 -0.15 -6.74
CA ALA A 565 -23.81 -1.14 -6.76
C ALA A 565 -22.88 -0.95 -5.56
N VAL A 566 -22.26 -2.04 -5.09
CA VAL A 566 -21.29 -2.03 -3.99
C VAL A 566 -19.97 -2.56 -4.53
N TYR A 567 -18.90 -1.78 -4.39
CA TYR A 567 -17.54 -2.24 -4.65
C TYR A 567 -16.90 -2.78 -3.36
N PRO A 568 -16.00 -3.76 -3.44
CA PRO A 568 -15.30 -4.24 -2.24
C PRO A 568 -14.19 -3.28 -1.84
N ASP A 569 -13.87 -3.23 -0.54
CA ASP A 569 -12.68 -2.54 -0.06
C ASP A 569 -11.44 -2.95 -0.86
N ALA A 570 -10.52 -2.00 -1.07
CA ALA A 570 -9.23 -2.27 -1.70
C ALA A 570 -8.42 -3.29 -0.89
N ASN A 571 -7.70 -4.16 -1.59
CA ASN A 571 -6.96 -5.28 -1.00
C ASN A 571 -5.67 -5.65 -1.78
N GLY A 572 -5.06 -4.67 -2.47
CA GLY A 572 -3.85 -4.87 -3.28
C GLY A 572 -4.10 -5.51 -4.64
N THR A 573 -5.34 -5.59 -5.09
CA THR A 573 -5.72 -6.15 -6.38
C THR A 573 -6.06 -5.07 -7.40
N LEU A 574 -6.04 -5.44 -8.69
CA LEU A 574 -6.30 -4.51 -9.79
C LEU A 574 -7.69 -3.87 -9.68
N ARG A 575 -7.71 -2.54 -9.73
CA ARG A 575 -8.92 -1.72 -9.65
C ARG A 575 -8.93 -0.62 -10.71
N VAL A 576 -10.12 -0.13 -10.97
CA VAL A 576 -10.39 1.02 -11.84
C VAL A 576 -11.12 2.06 -11.02
N THR A 577 -10.59 3.28 -11.01
CA THR A 577 -11.27 4.47 -10.51
C THR A 577 -11.36 5.51 -11.62
N PHE A 578 -12.39 6.35 -11.64
CA PHE A 578 -12.60 7.33 -12.68
C PHE A 578 -13.23 8.61 -12.14
N GLY A 579 -13.00 9.71 -12.85
CA GLY A 579 -13.47 11.03 -12.45
C GLY A 579 -13.12 12.08 -13.50
N GLN A 580 -12.81 13.29 -13.05
CA GLN A 580 -12.43 14.42 -13.88
C GLN A 580 -11.21 15.15 -13.32
N ILE A 581 -10.43 15.78 -14.19
CA ILE A 581 -9.42 16.75 -13.81
C ILE A 581 -10.14 18.00 -13.30
N ALA A 582 -9.96 18.32 -12.02
CA ALA A 582 -10.67 19.45 -11.42
C ALA A 582 -9.87 20.03 -10.26
N GLY A 583 -9.84 21.36 -10.21
CA GLY A 583 -9.45 22.10 -9.03
C GLY A 583 -10.46 21.89 -7.89
N ARG A 584 -10.37 22.72 -6.85
CA ARG A 584 -11.27 22.68 -5.73
C ARG A 584 -11.76 24.10 -5.43
N ASP A 585 -13.06 24.30 -5.53
CA ASP A 585 -13.71 25.55 -5.12
C ASP A 585 -14.06 25.45 -3.63
N HIS A 586 -13.67 26.48 -2.87
CA HIS A 586 -13.98 26.63 -1.45
C HIS A 586 -13.52 25.45 -0.56
N GLY A 587 -12.22 25.37 -0.30
CA GLY A 587 -11.70 24.56 0.80
C GLY A 587 -12.33 24.95 2.14
N ALA A 588 -12.17 24.12 3.17
CA ALA A 588 -12.63 24.44 4.52
C ALA A 588 -12.12 25.82 5.03
N ASP A 589 -11.00 26.28 4.46
CA ASP A 589 -10.37 27.58 4.70
C ASP A 589 -10.81 28.70 3.71
N GLY A 590 -11.76 28.41 2.80
CA GLY A 590 -12.24 29.34 1.77
C GLY A 590 -11.30 29.52 0.57
N THR A 591 -10.21 28.74 0.47
CA THR A 591 -9.26 28.84 -0.66
C THR A 591 -9.76 28.10 -1.90
N THR A 592 -9.56 28.71 -3.08
CA THR A 592 -9.80 28.08 -4.38
C THR A 592 -8.50 27.54 -4.92
N TRP A 593 -8.44 26.26 -5.20
CA TRP A 593 -7.28 25.60 -5.77
C TRP A 593 -7.44 25.38 -7.28
N LYS A 594 -6.50 25.93 -8.07
CA LYS A 594 -6.44 25.65 -9.50
C LYS A 594 -6.12 24.17 -9.75
N ALA A 595 -6.66 23.63 -10.84
CA ALA A 595 -6.44 22.24 -11.19
C ALA A 595 -4.98 21.91 -11.54
N PHE A 596 -4.18 22.88 -12.00
CA PHE A 596 -2.82 22.65 -12.47
C PHE A 596 -1.80 23.53 -11.72
N THR A 597 -0.62 22.97 -11.48
CA THR A 597 0.62 23.70 -11.18
C THR A 597 1.50 23.79 -12.41
N THR A 598 2.46 24.71 -12.42
CA THR A 598 3.36 24.94 -13.56
C THR A 598 4.82 25.00 -13.14
N VAL A 599 5.73 24.91 -14.10
CA VAL A 599 7.19 24.94 -13.84
C VAL A 599 7.67 26.25 -13.22
N GLU A 600 6.93 27.37 -13.38
CA GLU A 600 7.22 28.63 -12.68
C GLU A 600 7.10 28.46 -11.16
N GLY A 601 6.20 27.58 -10.69
CA GLY A 601 6.07 27.26 -9.26
C GLY A 601 7.29 26.49 -8.74
N VAL A 602 7.92 25.64 -9.56
CA VAL A 602 9.21 25.02 -9.23
C VAL A 602 10.27 26.12 -9.02
N ALA A 603 10.41 27.03 -9.99
CA ALA A 603 11.38 28.12 -9.89
C ALA A 603 11.10 29.05 -8.68
N ALA A 604 9.83 29.33 -8.37
CA ALA A 604 9.44 30.17 -7.26
C ALA A 604 9.73 29.53 -5.88
N LYS A 605 9.62 28.19 -5.75
CA LYS A 605 9.91 27.43 -4.54
C LYS A 605 11.39 27.07 -4.39
N ALA A 606 12.19 27.13 -5.47
CA ALA A 606 13.57 26.69 -5.45
C ALA A 606 14.45 27.55 -4.53
N THR A 607 15.06 26.91 -3.53
CA THR A 607 15.98 27.56 -2.56
C THR A 607 17.44 27.25 -2.86
N GLY A 608 17.72 26.27 -3.73
CA GLY A 608 19.06 25.76 -4.04
C GLY A 608 19.65 24.85 -2.96
N VAL A 609 18.90 24.53 -1.92
CA VAL A 609 19.32 23.63 -0.81
C VAL A 609 18.12 22.80 -0.29
N GLY A 610 18.44 21.69 0.36
CA GLY A 610 17.46 20.84 1.05
C GLY A 610 16.38 20.28 0.11
N GLU A 611 15.15 20.28 0.58
CA GLU A 611 14.00 19.69 -0.13
C GLU A 611 13.58 20.46 -1.40
N PHE A 612 13.98 21.73 -1.51
CA PHE A 612 13.67 22.61 -2.63
C PHE A 612 14.90 22.89 -3.51
N ASN A 613 15.81 21.94 -3.62
CA ASN A 613 17.02 22.05 -4.47
C ASN A 613 16.74 21.55 -5.90
N ALA A 614 16.07 22.37 -6.71
CA ALA A 614 15.84 22.08 -8.12
C ALA A 614 17.16 22.07 -8.94
N PRO A 615 17.32 21.15 -9.91
CA PRO A 615 18.51 21.11 -10.77
C PRO A 615 18.72 22.41 -11.55
N GLN A 616 19.98 22.87 -11.68
CA GLN A 616 20.31 24.10 -12.41
C GLN A 616 19.88 24.06 -13.88
N ALA A 617 20.00 22.89 -14.54
CA ALA A 617 19.52 22.70 -15.91
C ALA A 617 18.01 22.97 -16.02
N GLN A 618 17.22 22.47 -15.06
CA GLN A 618 15.79 22.70 -15.01
C GLN A 618 15.45 24.19 -14.83
N LEU A 619 16.10 24.85 -13.87
CA LEU A 619 15.90 26.28 -13.64
C LEU A 619 16.30 27.14 -14.84
N ALA A 620 17.38 26.77 -15.53
CA ALA A 620 17.84 27.44 -16.77
C ALA A 620 16.80 27.28 -17.89
N ALA A 621 16.27 26.08 -18.12
CA ALA A 621 15.23 25.82 -19.12
C ALA A 621 13.94 26.59 -18.82
N ILE A 622 13.51 26.66 -17.54
CA ILE A 622 12.35 27.44 -17.10
C ILE A 622 12.59 28.96 -17.38
N LYS A 623 13.75 29.47 -17.00
CA LYS A 623 14.11 30.89 -17.22
C LYS A 623 14.13 31.25 -18.69
N ALA A 624 14.65 30.36 -19.54
CA ALA A 624 14.68 30.53 -20.97
C ALA A 624 13.33 30.35 -21.66
N LYS A 625 12.30 29.85 -20.90
CA LYS A 625 10.99 29.44 -21.42
C LYS A 625 11.12 28.41 -22.56
N ASP A 626 12.09 27.53 -22.45
CA ASP A 626 12.29 26.44 -23.39
C ASP A 626 11.28 25.32 -23.18
N PHE A 627 10.04 25.59 -23.53
CA PHE A 627 8.89 24.72 -23.29
C PHE A 627 8.57 23.80 -24.50
N GLY A 628 9.02 24.17 -25.68
CA GLY A 628 8.81 23.42 -26.90
C GLY A 628 7.37 22.99 -27.12
N LYS A 629 7.17 21.76 -27.54
CA LYS A 629 5.85 21.15 -27.78
C LYS A 629 5.07 20.82 -26.49
N TYR A 630 5.69 20.97 -25.33
CA TYR A 630 5.07 20.68 -24.02
C TYR A 630 4.35 21.87 -23.42
N LEU A 631 4.42 23.03 -24.08
CA LEU A 631 3.73 24.25 -23.70
C LEU A 631 2.21 24.05 -23.70
N ASP A 632 1.57 24.29 -22.56
CA ASP A 632 0.12 24.46 -22.53
C ASP A 632 -0.27 25.89 -22.96
N PRO A 633 -1.08 26.05 -24.01
CA PRO A 633 -1.39 27.39 -24.55
C PRO A 633 -2.24 28.24 -23.60
N LYS A 634 -3.05 27.63 -22.73
CA LYS A 634 -3.87 28.35 -21.74
C LYS A 634 -3.07 28.75 -20.53
N LEU A 635 -2.26 27.84 -20.00
CA LEU A 635 -1.38 28.10 -18.86
C LEU A 635 -0.18 28.93 -19.24
N LYS A 636 0.17 28.98 -20.52
CA LYS A 636 1.39 29.62 -21.09
C LYS A 636 2.67 29.09 -20.44
N SER A 637 2.67 27.85 -20.06
CA SER A 637 3.73 27.17 -19.33
C SER A 637 3.66 25.64 -19.51
N VAL A 638 4.64 24.91 -18.98
CA VAL A 638 4.55 23.45 -18.84
C VAL A 638 3.86 23.12 -17.51
N PRO A 639 2.73 22.37 -17.52
CA PRO A 639 2.08 21.92 -16.30
C PRO A 639 2.92 20.85 -15.61
N VAL A 640 3.09 20.95 -14.27
CA VAL A 640 3.87 20.00 -13.47
C VAL A 640 2.98 18.89 -12.89
N ALA A 641 1.95 19.28 -12.20
CA ALA A 641 1.01 18.36 -11.57
C ALA A 641 -0.43 18.87 -11.75
N TYR A 642 -1.38 17.96 -11.62
CA TYR A 642 -2.80 18.34 -11.63
C TYR A 642 -3.59 17.55 -10.58
N LEU A 643 -4.70 18.15 -10.16
CA LEU A 643 -5.69 17.55 -9.28
C LEU A 643 -6.75 16.81 -10.09
N ALA A 644 -7.19 15.69 -9.57
CA ALA A 644 -8.35 14.98 -10.11
C ALA A 644 -9.29 14.51 -8.99
N THR A 645 -10.53 14.18 -9.36
CA THR A 645 -11.58 13.77 -8.41
C THR A 645 -11.63 12.26 -8.21
N LEU A 646 -10.46 11.58 -8.27
CA LEU A 646 -10.40 10.13 -8.22
C LEU A 646 -10.41 9.61 -6.78
N ASP A 647 -10.96 8.42 -6.63
CA ASP A 647 -10.89 7.64 -5.41
C ASP A 647 -9.65 6.74 -5.45
N ILE A 648 -8.58 7.15 -4.77
CA ILE A 648 -7.31 6.40 -4.69
C ILE A 648 -6.87 6.22 -3.24
N THR A 649 -5.98 5.26 -3.01
CA THR A 649 -5.28 5.05 -1.73
C THR A 649 -3.84 4.58 -1.97
N GLY A 650 -3.06 4.42 -0.90
CA GLY A 650 -1.71 3.84 -0.95
C GLY A 650 -1.68 2.53 -1.76
N GLY A 651 -0.68 2.37 -2.63
CA GLY A 651 -0.60 1.30 -3.64
C GLY A 651 -0.98 1.77 -5.05
N ASN A 652 -1.78 2.84 -5.19
CA ASN A 652 -1.98 3.51 -6.48
C ASN A 652 -0.76 4.33 -6.94
N SER A 653 0.23 4.53 -6.10
CA SER A 653 1.52 5.15 -6.49
C SER A 653 2.07 4.50 -7.76
N GLY A 654 2.32 5.31 -8.82
CA GLY A 654 2.77 4.86 -10.15
C GLY A 654 1.68 4.32 -11.06
N SER A 655 0.41 4.36 -10.63
CA SER A 655 -0.71 4.03 -11.50
C SER A 655 -0.78 5.00 -12.68
N ALA A 656 -0.95 4.48 -13.88
CA ALA A 656 -1.15 5.31 -15.04
C ALA A 656 -2.50 6.03 -14.99
N ALA A 657 -2.45 7.35 -15.17
CA ALA A 657 -3.61 8.16 -15.46
C ALA A 657 -3.90 8.12 -16.96
N LEU A 658 -5.13 7.77 -17.33
CA LEU A 658 -5.53 7.61 -18.73
C LEU A 658 -6.68 8.57 -19.06
N ASN A 659 -6.66 9.11 -20.28
CA ASN A 659 -7.74 9.93 -20.80
C ASN A 659 -8.94 9.06 -21.28
N ALA A 660 -9.96 9.70 -21.80
CA ALA A 660 -11.17 9.05 -22.31
C ALA A 660 -10.90 7.99 -23.40
N LYS A 661 -9.79 8.05 -24.11
CA LYS A 661 -9.37 7.12 -25.16
C LYS A 661 -8.47 5.99 -24.64
N GLY A 662 -8.12 5.99 -23.35
CA GLY A 662 -7.16 5.06 -22.76
C GLY A 662 -5.70 5.42 -23.03
N GLU A 663 -5.40 6.65 -23.46
CA GLU A 663 -4.06 7.14 -23.68
C GLU A 663 -3.46 7.67 -22.36
N TRP A 664 -2.16 7.49 -22.15
CA TRP A 664 -1.44 7.89 -20.95
C TRP A 664 -1.27 9.41 -20.89
N ILE A 665 -1.69 10.01 -19.75
CA ILE A 665 -1.65 11.46 -19.51
C ILE A 665 -0.92 11.85 -18.23
N GLY A 666 -0.46 10.90 -17.41
CA GLY A 666 0.26 11.17 -16.18
C GLY A 666 0.35 9.97 -15.26
N LEU A 667 0.88 10.19 -14.05
CA LEU A 667 1.03 9.17 -13.01
C LEU A 667 0.41 9.65 -11.68
N ALA A 668 -0.42 8.82 -11.08
CA ALA A 668 -0.88 9.04 -9.72
C ALA A 668 0.28 8.88 -8.73
N PHE A 669 0.44 9.82 -7.78
CA PHE A 669 1.52 9.70 -6.81
C PHE A 669 1.17 10.13 -5.39
N ASP A 670 0.14 10.98 -5.19
CA ASP A 670 -0.23 11.49 -3.86
C ASP A 670 -1.71 11.91 -3.84
N GLY A 671 -2.18 12.36 -2.69
CA GLY A 671 -3.45 13.02 -2.47
C GLY A 671 -3.25 14.31 -1.68
N ILE A 672 -4.28 15.14 -1.59
CA ILE A 672 -4.29 16.30 -0.70
C ILE A 672 -4.60 15.87 0.73
N LEU A 673 -4.22 16.67 1.72
CA LEU A 673 -4.41 16.33 3.14
C LEU A 673 -5.89 16.07 3.49
N ASP A 674 -6.82 16.83 2.92
CA ASP A 674 -8.25 16.65 3.15
C ASP A 674 -8.79 15.33 2.56
N SER A 675 -8.06 14.71 1.62
CA SER A 675 -8.41 13.41 1.02
C SER A 675 -7.89 12.22 1.83
N ILE A 676 -7.07 12.46 2.86
CA ILE A 676 -6.39 11.39 3.60
C ILE A 676 -7.38 10.46 4.29
N ILE A 677 -8.55 10.97 4.70
CA ILE A 677 -9.62 10.20 5.32
C ILE A 677 -10.37 9.30 4.32
N SER A 678 -10.10 9.44 3.02
CA SER A 678 -10.80 8.70 1.97
C SER A 678 -10.68 7.17 2.10
N ASP A 679 -9.68 6.66 2.84
CA ASP A 679 -9.62 5.23 3.16
C ASP A 679 -10.84 4.75 3.96
N TRP A 680 -11.51 5.63 4.69
CA TRP A 680 -12.67 5.37 5.53
C TRP A 680 -13.95 6.01 4.99
N ASP A 681 -13.83 7.20 4.41
CA ASP A 681 -14.96 8.05 4.05
C ASP A 681 -14.60 8.94 2.86
N PHE A 682 -15.09 8.58 1.68
CA PHE A 682 -14.88 9.37 0.48
C PHE A 682 -15.82 10.56 0.44
N ASN A 683 -15.26 11.76 0.31
CA ASN A 683 -16.04 12.99 0.15
C ASN A 683 -15.86 13.58 -1.24
N LYS A 684 -16.87 13.44 -2.09
CA LYS A 684 -16.86 13.94 -3.49
C LYS A 684 -16.51 15.41 -3.62
N ALA A 685 -16.91 16.24 -2.66
CA ALA A 685 -16.65 17.69 -2.71
C ALA A 685 -15.17 18.01 -2.43
N ASN A 686 -14.53 17.27 -1.53
CA ASN A 686 -13.23 17.61 -0.98
C ASN A 686 -12.08 16.71 -1.48
N THR A 687 -12.37 15.44 -1.82
CA THR A 687 -11.34 14.50 -2.24
C THR A 687 -10.70 14.94 -3.54
N ARG A 688 -9.38 15.09 -3.54
CA ARG A 688 -8.53 15.30 -4.73
C ARG A 688 -7.28 14.44 -4.61
N ASP A 689 -6.96 13.75 -5.66
CA ASP A 689 -5.68 13.10 -5.84
C ASP A 689 -4.75 13.98 -6.68
N ILE A 690 -3.45 13.71 -6.60
CA ILE A 690 -2.40 14.48 -7.27
C ILE A 690 -1.73 13.58 -8.29
N GLN A 691 -1.68 14.07 -9.55
CA GLN A 691 -1.06 13.40 -10.68
C GLN A 691 0.14 14.19 -11.17
N VAL A 692 1.24 13.53 -11.53
CA VAL A 692 2.31 14.15 -12.34
C VAL A 692 1.83 14.24 -13.78
N ASP A 693 1.89 15.42 -14.39
CA ASP A 693 1.51 15.62 -15.79
C ASP A 693 2.53 14.99 -16.74
N LEU A 694 2.05 14.24 -17.72
CA LEU A 694 2.92 13.59 -18.70
C LEU A 694 3.81 14.59 -19.48
N ARG A 695 3.29 15.81 -19.74
CA ARG A 695 4.06 16.87 -20.42
C ARG A 695 5.29 17.28 -19.61
N TYR A 696 5.16 17.35 -18.28
CA TYR A 696 6.30 17.62 -17.40
C TYR A 696 7.32 16.47 -17.41
N ILE A 697 6.83 15.22 -17.33
CA ILE A 697 7.71 14.05 -17.41
C ILE A 697 8.56 14.11 -18.69
N LEU A 698 7.89 14.25 -19.83
CA LEU A 698 8.58 14.28 -21.14
C LEU A 698 9.46 15.52 -21.33
N TRP A 699 9.02 16.67 -20.82
CA TRP A 699 9.81 17.90 -20.85
C TRP A 699 11.10 17.77 -20.03
N ASN A 700 11.00 17.24 -18.82
CA ASN A 700 12.16 17.00 -17.97
C ASN A 700 13.12 15.98 -18.58
N MET A 701 12.61 14.86 -19.09
CA MET A 701 13.41 13.85 -19.81
C MET A 701 14.16 14.46 -21.00
N LYS A 702 13.58 15.45 -21.70
CA LYS A 702 14.21 16.09 -22.85
C LYS A 702 15.22 17.15 -22.45
N HIS A 703 14.84 18.09 -21.57
CA HIS A 703 15.60 19.33 -21.31
C HIS A 703 16.50 19.25 -20.07
N VAL A 704 16.26 18.29 -19.16
CA VAL A 704 17.04 18.13 -17.92
C VAL A 704 17.87 16.86 -17.95
N ASP A 705 17.26 15.73 -18.30
CA ASP A 705 17.89 14.41 -18.20
C ASP A 705 18.54 13.97 -19.53
N HIS A 706 18.20 14.62 -20.66
CA HIS A 706 18.66 14.27 -22.02
C HIS A 706 18.41 12.79 -22.37
N ALA A 707 17.24 12.27 -21.97
CA ALA A 707 16.83 10.87 -22.14
C ALA A 707 16.23 10.60 -23.54
N ASP A 708 16.90 11.07 -24.61
CA ASP A 708 16.42 10.97 -25.99
C ASP A 708 16.19 9.53 -26.45
N ASN A 709 17.00 8.58 -25.97
CA ASN A 709 16.83 7.15 -26.24
C ASN A 709 15.48 6.63 -25.74
N LEU A 710 15.06 7.02 -24.53
CA LEU A 710 13.78 6.60 -23.96
C LEU A 710 12.61 7.33 -24.62
N LEU A 711 12.75 8.62 -24.91
CA LEU A 711 11.73 9.39 -25.64
C LEU A 711 11.46 8.77 -27.03
N LYS A 712 12.50 8.36 -27.75
CA LYS A 712 12.38 7.65 -29.02
C LYS A 712 11.70 6.29 -28.87
N GLU A 713 12.09 5.51 -27.86
CA GLU A 713 11.50 4.19 -27.57
C GLU A 713 9.99 4.31 -27.29
N MET A 714 9.57 5.32 -26.52
CA MET A 714 8.16 5.61 -26.21
C MET A 714 7.40 6.30 -27.38
N LYS A 715 8.08 6.64 -28.47
CA LYS A 715 7.51 7.41 -29.60
C LYS A 715 7.00 8.79 -29.17
N ALA A 716 7.72 9.44 -28.26
CA ALA A 716 7.42 10.77 -27.74
C ALA A 716 8.02 11.92 -28.58
N GLU A 717 8.79 11.62 -29.62
CA GLU A 717 9.41 12.58 -30.54
C GLU A 717 8.42 13.21 -31.53
#